data_eb239446a8a125a54d20c88ea54f6bfc
#
_entry.id   eb239446a8a125a54d20c88ea54f6bfc
#
_cell.length_a   1.000
_cell.length_b   1.000
_cell.length_c   1.000
_cell.angle_alpha   90.00
_cell.angle_beta   90.00
_cell.angle_gamma   90.00
#
_symmetry.space_group_name_H-M   'P 1'
#
loop_
_entity.id
_entity.type
_entity.pdbx_description
1 polymer ?
#
loop_
_entity_poly.entity_id
_entity_poly.type
_entity_poly.pdbx_seq_one_letter_code
_entity_poly.pdbx_strand_id
1 'polypeptide(L)'
;MTLAEKIRIIHAQSKFSSAGVPRLGFPDFWTDDGPHGVRPDVLWDEWEQAGQTNDSCVAFPALTCLAASWNPQMSRIYGEALGEEALYRGKDMILGPGVNIYRTPLNGRNFEYMGEDPFLASIMVVPYIQGLQSKGVSACVKHYCLNNDEEYRHQVNVIVSDRALHEIYLPAFKAAVEKGKTWGIMGAYNLYKNEHNCHNQWTLNKILKGDWKYDGVVVSDWGGAHDLEQSVKNGLDMEFGTWTDGLTMGATNAYDNYYLSMPYMKAIQEGKFTQKELDDKVRRVLRLFYRTTMNPNRPHGFLCSDSHYAAARQIAEEGIVLLQNRNNVLPINTQKAKRVLVVGENAIKMMTVGGGSSSLKVQREISPLDGLKTRLGKDGIEVDYARGYVGDVTGNYNGVTTGQNLEDKRSEAKLIAEAVEKAKTADYVIMFGGLNKSDFQDCEGHDRKHYELPYHQDKLIEALAKANRNFVYVNISGNAVAMPWKAKVAGIVQGWFIGSESGEALASILTGDANPSGKLPFTWVNSLKETGAHALNTYPGTWRQEGGASTKGNIIDEEYKEGIYVGYRWTDKERIKPTFAFGHGLSYTQFAISNLRSDKVQMKQDGTITFTVNVKNTGKRAGAETVQLYIHDVKSSVDRPQKELKGFQKVYLQPGESKDISITISKEALSFYDEASSSWKAEAGKFEALVGNAADNLKLKKAFELF
;
A
#
# COMPACT_ATOMS: atom_id res chain seq x y z
N MET A 1 30.04 -15.73 -20.63
CA MET A 1 29.02 -16.73 -20.27
C MET A 1 28.71 -17.58 -21.48
N THR A 2 28.57 -18.89 -21.28
CA THR A 2 28.01 -19.82 -22.30
C THR A 2 26.50 -19.55 -22.45
N LEU A 3 25.90 -20.11 -23.49
CA LEU A 3 24.45 -20.02 -23.70
C LEU A 3 23.68 -20.56 -22.48
N ALA A 4 24.09 -21.72 -21.96
CA ALA A 4 23.46 -22.31 -20.76
C ALA A 4 23.59 -21.43 -19.52
N GLU A 5 24.73 -20.80 -19.29
CA GLU A 5 24.93 -19.87 -18.17
C GLU A 5 24.05 -18.61 -18.30
N LYS A 6 23.90 -18.07 -19.52
CA LYS A 6 23.03 -16.93 -19.79
C LYS A 6 21.55 -17.26 -19.50
N ILE A 7 21.11 -18.45 -19.90
CA ILE A 7 19.74 -18.92 -19.64
C ILE A 7 19.51 -19.10 -18.15
N ARG A 8 20.44 -19.73 -17.42
CA ARG A 8 20.26 -20.01 -15.99
C ARG A 8 20.01 -18.79 -15.11
N ILE A 9 20.60 -17.63 -15.42
CA ILE A 9 20.46 -16.43 -14.58
C ILE A 9 19.18 -15.63 -14.82
N ILE A 10 18.40 -15.96 -15.87
CA ILE A 10 17.18 -15.22 -16.24
C ILE A 10 15.89 -15.93 -15.85
N HIS A 11 15.96 -17.01 -15.11
CA HIS A 11 14.80 -17.70 -14.56
C HIS A 11 15.07 -18.26 -13.18
N ALA A 12 14.00 -18.60 -12.47
CA ALA A 12 14.09 -19.19 -11.14
C ALA A 12 14.72 -20.59 -11.15
N GLN A 13 15.43 -20.92 -10.09
CA GLN A 13 15.86 -22.28 -9.74
C GLN A 13 15.17 -22.81 -8.47
N SER A 14 14.54 -21.93 -7.73
CA SER A 14 13.72 -22.24 -6.53
C SER A 14 12.55 -21.24 -6.44
N LYS A 15 11.72 -21.34 -5.40
CA LYS A 15 10.62 -20.38 -5.20
C LYS A 15 11.09 -18.92 -5.20
N PHE A 16 12.27 -18.63 -4.64
CA PHE A 16 12.74 -17.27 -4.44
C PHE A 16 14.19 -17.04 -4.88
N SER A 17 14.77 -17.91 -5.70
CA SER A 17 16.14 -17.70 -6.20
C SER A 17 16.30 -17.98 -7.69
N SER A 18 17.26 -17.29 -8.30
CA SER A 18 17.82 -17.64 -9.59
C SER A 18 19.27 -18.07 -9.44
N ALA A 19 19.74 -18.93 -10.36
CA ALA A 19 21.08 -19.46 -10.26
C ALA A 19 22.14 -18.41 -10.56
N GLY A 20 23.26 -18.47 -9.85
CA GLY A 20 24.47 -17.73 -10.18
C GLY A 20 25.26 -18.41 -11.30
N VAL A 21 26.48 -17.92 -11.51
CA VAL A 21 27.49 -18.50 -12.42
C VAL A 21 28.79 -18.69 -11.65
N PRO A 22 28.93 -19.76 -10.86
CA PRO A 22 30.06 -19.97 -9.96
C PRO A 22 31.42 -19.89 -10.67
N ARG A 23 31.52 -20.42 -11.90
CA ARG A 23 32.72 -20.34 -12.73
C ARG A 23 33.22 -18.90 -12.94
N LEU A 24 32.31 -17.91 -12.91
CA LEU A 24 32.62 -16.49 -13.09
C LEU A 24 32.53 -15.70 -11.78
N GLY A 25 32.34 -16.39 -10.65
CA GLY A 25 32.27 -15.77 -9.32
C GLY A 25 30.92 -15.13 -8.99
N PHE A 26 29.86 -15.38 -9.77
CA PHE A 26 28.50 -14.91 -9.46
C PHE A 26 27.80 -15.90 -8.55
N PRO A 27 27.42 -15.52 -7.32
CA PRO A 27 26.61 -16.36 -6.44
C PRO A 27 25.17 -16.43 -6.93
N ASP A 28 24.36 -17.29 -6.30
CA ASP A 28 22.91 -17.31 -6.50
C ASP A 28 22.29 -15.97 -6.06
N PHE A 29 21.24 -15.57 -6.75
CA PHE A 29 20.49 -14.35 -6.46
C PHE A 29 19.20 -14.70 -5.70
N TRP A 30 18.98 -14.09 -4.56
CA TRP A 30 17.85 -14.38 -3.69
C TRP A 30 16.86 -13.20 -3.61
N THR A 31 15.61 -13.49 -3.91
CA THR A 31 14.48 -12.58 -3.67
C THR A 31 13.73 -13.00 -2.40
N ASP A 32 12.87 -12.13 -1.90
CA ASP A 32 11.90 -12.50 -0.88
C ASP A 32 10.66 -11.61 -0.93
N ASP A 33 9.51 -12.18 -0.55
CA ASP A 33 8.30 -11.41 -0.36
C ASP A 33 8.40 -10.50 0.85
N GLY A 34 7.65 -9.47 0.73
CA GLY A 34 7.13 -8.63 1.76
C GLY A 34 7.44 -7.17 1.57
N PRO A 35 6.45 -6.35 1.13
CA PRO A 35 6.59 -4.90 1.14
C PRO A 35 6.65 -4.33 2.57
N HIS A 36 6.26 -5.11 3.61
CA HIS A 36 6.20 -4.68 5.01
C HIS A 36 6.91 -5.62 6.00
N GLY A 37 7.80 -6.48 5.50
CA GLY A 37 8.64 -7.37 6.32
C GLY A 37 9.25 -8.46 5.44
N VAL A 38 10.30 -9.10 5.92
CA VAL A 38 10.96 -10.22 5.21
C VAL A 38 10.23 -11.51 5.55
N ARG A 39 9.62 -12.15 4.55
CA ARG A 39 8.88 -13.40 4.70
C ARG A 39 9.77 -14.51 5.29
N PRO A 40 9.23 -15.49 6.06
CA PRO A 40 9.99 -16.67 6.47
C PRO A 40 10.40 -17.50 5.25
N ASP A 41 11.56 -18.17 5.36
CA ASP A 41 12.06 -19.03 4.30
C ASP A 41 11.10 -20.19 4.03
N VAL A 42 10.91 -20.49 2.75
CA VAL A 42 10.07 -21.58 2.27
C VAL A 42 10.91 -22.75 1.77
N LEU A 43 10.30 -23.91 1.59
CA LEU A 43 10.93 -25.06 0.93
C LEU A 43 11.33 -24.69 -0.49
N TRP A 44 12.29 -25.41 -1.05
CA TRP A 44 12.88 -25.10 -2.34
C TRP A 44 11.86 -24.96 -3.47
N ASP A 45 10.89 -25.89 -3.54
CA ASP A 45 9.88 -25.98 -4.59
C ASP A 45 8.45 -25.67 -4.13
N GLU A 46 8.21 -25.41 -2.84
CA GLU A 46 6.88 -25.30 -2.26
C GLU A 46 6.72 -24.03 -1.43
N TRP A 47 5.47 -23.65 -1.15
CA TRP A 47 5.15 -22.48 -0.35
C TRP A 47 5.20 -22.70 1.14
N GLU A 48 5.36 -23.97 1.58
CA GLU A 48 5.46 -24.32 2.99
C GLU A 48 6.76 -23.76 3.59
N GLN A 49 6.68 -23.33 4.86
CA GLN A 49 7.86 -22.83 5.57
C GLN A 49 8.95 -23.90 5.67
N ALA A 50 10.19 -23.50 5.46
CA ALA A 50 11.36 -24.38 5.62
C ALA A 50 11.65 -24.75 7.08
N GLY A 51 10.94 -24.15 8.05
CA GLY A 51 11.09 -24.44 9.47
C GLY A 51 12.37 -23.88 10.09
N GLN A 52 12.97 -22.87 9.48
CA GLN A 52 14.14 -22.21 10.05
C GLN A 52 13.81 -21.52 11.39
N THR A 53 14.77 -21.44 12.30
CA THR A 53 14.60 -20.80 13.61
C THR A 53 15.03 -19.32 13.61
N ASN A 54 15.79 -18.91 12.61
CA ASN A 54 16.38 -17.57 12.48
C ASN A 54 15.77 -16.74 11.32
N ASP A 55 14.55 -17.08 10.89
CA ASP A 55 13.86 -16.45 9.76
C ASP A 55 12.66 -15.61 10.19
N SER A 56 12.56 -15.27 11.46
CA SER A 56 11.60 -14.26 11.95
C SER A 56 12.06 -12.86 11.57
N CYS A 57 11.14 -11.92 11.53
CA CYS A 57 11.40 -10.51 11.17
C CYS A 57 10.69 -9.54 12.11
N VAL A 58 10.96 -8.25 11.95
CA VAL A 58 10.07 -7.17 12.39
C VAL A 58 9.00 -6.97 11.32
N ALA A 59 7.73 -6.98 11.70
CA ALA A 59 6.68 -6.51 10.83
C ALA A 59 6.56 -4.98 10.95
N PHE A 60 6.77 -4.30 9.83
CA PHE A 60 6.49 -2.87 9.71
C PHE A 60 5.01 -2.64 9.39
N PRO A 61 4.48 -1.41 9.59
CA PRO A 61 3.13 -1.08 9.18
C PRO A 61 2.87 -1.34 7.69
N ALA A 62 1.64 -1.76 7.36
CA ALA A 62 1.21 -1.88 5.97
C ALA A 62 1.37 -0.56 5.20
N LEU A 63 1.52 -0.62 3.87
CA LEU A 63 1.87 0.56 3.09
C LEU A 63 0.77 1.63 3.06
N THR A 64 -0.49 1.27 3.29
CA THR A 64 -1.56 2.25 3.51
C THR A 64 -1.33 3.09 4.76
N CYS A 65 -0.83 2.48 5.85
CA CYS A 65 -0.43 3.21 7.05
C CYS A 65 0.78 4.12 6.79
N LEU A 66 1.78 3.62 6.06
CA LEU A 66 2.93 4.44 5.65
C LEU A 66 2.48 5.66 4.85
N ALA A 67 1.62 5.47 3.85
CA ALA A 67 1.06 6.56 3.04
C ALA A 67 0.25 7.55 3.90
N ALA A 68 -0.52 7.04 4.88
CA ALA A 68 -1.29 7.85 5.81
C ALA A 68 -0.43 8.74 6.72
N SER A 69 0.86 8.47 6.86
CA SER A 69 1.79 9.37 7.54
C SER A 69 1.98 10.70 6.82
N TRP A 70 1.79 10.74 5.49
CA TRP A 70 2.10 11.90 4.63
C TRP A 70 3.49 12.48 4.92
N ASN A 71 4.42 11.60 5.27
CA ASN A 71 5.78 11.96 5.65
C ASN A 71 6.81 11.11 4.89
N PRO A 72 7.46 11.66 3.85
CA PRO A 72 8.48 10.95 3.07
C PRO A 72 9.67 10.45 3.91
N GLN A 73 9.95 11.08 5.05
CA GLN A 73 11.00 10.62 5.96
C GLN A 73 10.66 9.25 6.57
N MET A 74 9.37 8.98 6.83
CA MET A 74 8.92 7.67 7.30
C MET A 74 9.16 6.59 6.25
N SER A 75 8.94 6.90 4.97
CA SER A 75 9.26 5.99 3.87
C SER A 75 10.76 5.68 3.78
N ARG A 76 11.61 6.68 4.02
CA ARG A 76 13.07 6.50 4.02
C ARG A 76 13.51 5.57 5.14
N ILE A 77 13.07 5.82 6.37
CA ILE A 77 13.34 5.01 7.56
C ILE A 77 12.85 3.58 7.34
N TYR A 78 11.65 3.43 6.77
CA TYR A 78 11.06 2.14 6.44
C TYR A 78 11.96 1.32 5.51
N GLY A 79 12.36 1.91 4.38
CA GLY A 79 13.21 1.24 3.40
C GLY A 79 14.58 0.87 3.98
N GLU A 80 15.17 1.71 4.81
CA GLU A 80 16.46 1.45 5.45
C GLU A 80 16.38 0.27 6.44
N ALA A 81 15.38 0.25 7.32
CA ALA A 81 15.21 -0.81 8.30
C ALA A 81 14.87 -2.17 7.64
N LEU A 82 13.95 -2.18 6.67
CA LEU A 82 13.63 -3.38 5.90
C LEU A 82 14.84 -3.91 5.12
N GLY A 83 15.64 -3.00 4.54
CA GLY A 83 16.85 -3.35 3.81
C GLY A 83 17.90 -4.00 4.71
N GLU A 84 18.04 -3.56 5.95
CA GLU A 84 18.95 -4.17 6.93
C GLU A 84 18.53 -5.60 7.30
N GLU A 85 17.21 -5.83 7.51
CA GLU A 85 16.69 -7.18 7.78
C GLU A 85 16.86 -8.11 6.57
N ALA A 86 16.54 -7.63 5.37
CA ALA A 86 16.71 -8.38 4.13
C ALA A 86 18.18 -8.77 3.91
N LEU A 87 19.07 -7.82 4.10
CA LEU A 87 20.51 -8.05 3.96
C LEU A 87 21.04 -9.07 4.97
N TYR A 88 20.62 -9.00 6.24
CA TYR A 88 20.97 -10.00 7.26
C TYR A 88 20.52 -11.41 6.86
N ARG A 89 19.32 -11.51 6.26
CA ARG A 89 18.72 -12.74 5.77
C ARG A 89 19.31 -13.23 4.43
N GLY A 90 20.35 -12.52 3.90
CA GLY A 90 20.97 -12.88 2.62
C GLY A 90 20.08 -12.67 1.40
N LYS A 91 19.10 -11.75 1.50
CA LYS A 91 18.22 -11.43 0.39
C LYS A 91 18.77 -10.26 -0.42
N ASP A 92 18.68 -10.38 -1.74
CA ASP A 92 19.23 -9.41 -2.70
C ASP A 92 18.15 -8.49 -3.26
N MET A 93 16.89 -8.93 -3.20
CA MET A 93 15.74 -8.17 -3.67
C MET A 93 14.54 -8.42 -2.75
N ILE A 94 13.85 -7.34 -2.37
CA ILE A 94 12.53 -7.39 -1.75
C ILE A 94 11.46 -7.11 -2.80
N LEU A 95 10.42 -7.97 -2.84
CA LEU A 95 9.27 -7.86 -3.75
C LEU A 95 8.29 -6.79 -3.22
N GLY A 96 8.68 -5.57 -3.38
CA GLY A 96 7.99 -4.36 -2.93
C GLY A 96 8.78 -3.09 -3.26
N PRO A 97 8.17 -1.92 -3.05
CA PRO A 97 6.82 -1.67 -2.55
C PRO A 97 5.71 -1.87 -3.59
N GLY A 98 4.47 -2.10 -3.10
CA GLY A 98 3.27 -2.07 -3.93
C GLY A 98 2.76 -0.64 -4.10
N VAL A 99 2.34 -0.25 -5.32
CA VAL A 99 1.91 1.13 -5.63
C VAL A 99 0.68 1.22 -6.52
N ASN A 100 -0.07 0.14 -6.68
CA ASN A 100 -1.31 0.18 -7.46
C ASN A 100 -2.33 1.12 -6.79
N ILE A 101 -3.14 1.78 -7.61
CA ILE A 101 -4.10 2.77 -7.13
C ILE A 101 -5.32 2.09 -6.48
N TYR A 102 -5.74 2.63 -5.35
CA TYR A 102 -6.99 2.29 -4.66
C TYR A 102 -8.18 2.73 -5.53
N ARG A 103 -8.64 1.85 -6.41
CA ARG A 103 -9.76 2.10 -7.34
C ARG A 103 -11.10 1.68 -6.74
N THR A 104 -11.13 0.56 -6.04
CA THR A 104 -12.29 0.05 -5.32
C THR A 104 -11.93 -0.29 -3.88
N PRO A 105 -12.83 0.00 -2.90
CA PRO A 105 -12.61 -0.42 -1.52
C PRO A 105 -12.73 -1.94 -1.31
N LEU A 106 -13.08 -2.70 -2.34
CA LEU A 106 -13.17 -4.16 -2.26
C LEU A 106 -11.86 -4.88 -2.55
N ASN A 107 -10.88 -4.22 -3.20
CA ASN A 107 -9.62 -4.86 -3.53
C ASN A 107 -8.92 -5.41 -2.28
N GLY A 108 -8.70 -6.73 -2.27
CA GLY A 108 -8.12 -7.44 -1.13
C GLY A 108 -6.69 -7.01 -0.79
N ARG A 109 -5.93 -6.45 -1.76
CA ARG A 109 -4.53 -6.03 -1.56
C ARG A 109 -4.34 -4.53 -1.36
N ASN A 110 -5.39 -3.75 -1.19
CA ASN A 110 -5.23 -2.31 -0.93
C ASN A 110 -4.32 -2.00 0.27
N PHE A 111 -4.26 -2.88 1.28
CA PHE A 111 -3.36 -2.70 2.42
C PHE A 111 -1.88 -2.66 2.03
N GLU A 112 -1.49 -3.29 0.91
CA GLU A 112 -0.12 -3.30 0.37
C GLU A 112 0.21 -2.08 -0.50
N TYR A 113 -0.75 -1.17 -0.73
CA TYR A 113 -0.62 -0.06 -1.65
C TYR A 113 -0.69 1.30 -0.95
N MET A 114 -0.44 2.39 -1.68
CA MET A 114 -0.25 3.73 -1.12
C MET A 114 -1.44 4.68 -1.37
N GLY A 115 -2.65 4.15 -1.52
CA GLY A 115 -3.88 4.92 -1.60
C GLY A 115 -4.34 5.25 -3.02
N GLU A 116 -5.25 6.23 -3.12
CA GLU A 116 -5.96 6.57 -4.37
C GLU A 116 -5.30 7.65 -5.21
N ASP A 117 -4.37 8.42 -4.61
CA ASP A 117 -3.82 9.60 -5.27
C ASP A 117 -2.44 9.32 -5.87
N PRO A 118 -2.27 9.49 -7.19
CA PRO A 118 -1.00 9.21 -7.86
C PRO A 118 0.14 10.12 -7.41
N PHE A 119 -0.14 11.36 -6.97
CA PHE A 119 0.89 12.27 -6.48
C PHE A 119 1.40 11.84 -5.10
N LEU A 120 0.49 11.53 -4.16
CA LEU A 120 0.87 11.02 -2.83
C LEU A 120 1.70 9.75 -2.96
N ALA A 121 1.24 8.77 -3.73
CA ALA A 121 1.96 7.52 -3.96
C ALA A 121 3.35 7.77 -4.58
N SER A 122 3.46 8.69 -5.54
CA SER A 122 4.73 9.06 -6.18
C SER A 122 5.74 9.68 -5.21
N ILE A 123 5.28 10.50 -4.26
CA ILE A 123 6.16 11.12 -3.27
C ILE A 123 6.61 10.09 -2.21
N MET A 124 5.72 9.19 -1.81
CA MET A 124 6.01 8.22 -0.75
C MET A 124 6.87 7.04 -1.23
N VAL A 125 6.72 6.60 -2.47
CA VAL A 125 7.45 5.43 -3.01
C VAL A 125 8.95 5.69 -3.17
N VAL A 126 9.35 6.90 -3.56
CA VAL A 126 10.74 7.24 -3.89
C VAL A 126 11.68 7.05 -2.70
N PRO A 127 11.45 7.65 -1.52
CA PRO A 127 12.35 7.47 -0.39
C PRO A 127 12.35 6.03 0.18
N TYR A 128 11.27 5.28 0.05
CA TYR A 128 11.26 3.85 0.39
C TYR A 128 12.28 3.08 -0.46
N ILE A 129 12.22 3.24 -1.79
CA ILE A 129 13.16 2.61 -2.72
C ILE A 129 14.60 3.01 -2.41
N GLN A 130 14.84 4.30 -2.23
CA GLN A 130 16.17 4.82 -1.94
C GLN A 130 16.73 4.30 -0.60
N GLY A 131 15.85 4.17 0.41
CA GLY A 131 16.20 3.58 1.72
C GLY A 131 16.64 2.14 1.58
N LEU A 132 15.82 1.32 0.94
CA LEU A 132 16.09 -0.11 0.72
C LEU A 132 17.38 -0.31 -0.10
N GLN A 133 17.51 0.40 -1.22
CA GLN A 133 18.66 0.28 -2.11
C GLN A 133 19.97 0.86 -1.52
N SER A 134 19.88 1.77 -0.54
CA SER A 134 21.06 2.25 0.20
C SER A 134 21.76 1.15 1.01
N LYS A 135 21.03 0.05 1.29
CA LYS A 135 21.59 -1.15 1.95
C LYS A 135 22.11 -2.19 0.95
N GLY A 136 22.09 -1.90 -0.34
CA GLY A 136 22.49 -2.86 -1.38
C GLY A 136 21.48 -3.99 -1.62
N VAL A 137 20.22 -3.75 -1.28
CA VAL A 137 19.08 -4.64 -1.55
C VAL A 137 18.19 -3.98 -2.58
N SER A 138 17.83 -4.69 -3.64
CA SER A 138 16.95 -4.16 -4.70
C SER A 138 15.51 -4.02 -4.20
N ALA A 139 14.89 -2.88 -4.47
CA ALA A 139 13.43 -2.84 -4.53
C ALA A 139 12.95 -3.56 -5.81
N CYS A 140 11.76 -4.15 -5.76
CA CYS A 140 11.01 -4.66 -6.90
C CYS A 140 9.60 -4.09 -6.86
N VAL A 141 9.42 -2.91 -7.46
CA VAL A 141 8.17 -2.17 -7.40
C VAL A 141 7.05 -2.92 -8.14
N LYS A 142 5.90 -3.08 -7.50
CA LYS A 142 4.82 -3.95 -7.97
C LYS A 142 3.43 -3.34 -7.83
N HIS A 143 2.44 -3.82 -8.55
CA HIS A 143 2.49 -4.77 -9.69
C HIS A 143 2.28 -3.96 -10.96
N TYR A 144 3.23 -3.95 -11.86
CA TYR A 144 3.26 -3.10 -13.05
C TYR A 144 2.54 -3.78 -14.22
N CYS A 145 1.38 -3.31 -14.64
CA CYS A 145 0.55 -2.25 -14.09
C CYS A 145 -0.93 -2.65 -14.13
N LEU A 146 -1.80 -1.82 -13.55
CA LEU A 146 -3.26 -1.98 -13.61
C LEU A 146 -3.81 -3.18 -12.82
N ASN A 147 -3.09 -3.72 -11.84
CA ASN A 147 -3.62 -4.70 -10.89
C ASN A 147 -4.34 -3.99 -9.75
N ASN A 148 -5.57 -3.51 -10.02
CA ASN A 148 -6.35 -2.69 -9.10
C ASN A 148 -7.49 -3.44 -8.41
N ASP A 149 -7.59 -4.74 -8.65
CA ASP A 149 -8.47 -5.72 -8.03
C ASP A 149 -7.82 -7.11 -8.05
N GLU A 150 -8.25 -7.98 -7.15
CA GLU A 150 -7.73 -9.35 -7.01
C GLU A 150 -8.67 -10.39 -7.62
N GLU A 151 -9.96 -10.08 -7.72
CA GLU A 151 -10.93 -10.99 -8.28
C GLU A 151 -10.63 -11.21 -9.77
N TYR A 152 -10.44 -12.46 -10.16
CA TYR A 152 -10.09 -12.86 -11.53
C TYR A 152 -8.79 -12.24 -12.09
N ARG A 153 -7.85 -11.81 -11.26
CA ARG A 153 -6.62 -11.08 -11.64
C ARG A 153 -5.83 -11.71 -12.79
N HIS A 154 -5.87 -13.04 -12.97
CA HIS A 154 -5.22 -13.74 -14.10
C HIS A 154 -6.00 -13.69 -15.42
N GLN A 155 -7.26 -13.25 -15.40
CA GLN A 155 -8.17 -13.27 -16.54
C GLN A 155 -8.71 -11.87 -16.88
N VAL A 156 -8.47 -10.88 -16.02
CA VAL A 156 -8.90 -9.49 -16.25
C VAL A 156 -8.08 -8.86 -17.36
N ASN A 157 -8.77 -8.40 -18.42
CA ASN A 157 -8.20 -7.52 -19.42
C ASN A 157 -8.70 -6.09 -19.15
N VAL A 158 -7.81 -5.22 -18.70
CA VAL A 158 -8.15 -3.83 -18.37
C VAL A 158 -8.25 -3.00 -19.64
N ILE A 159 -9.39 -2.31 -19.78
CA ILE A 159 -9.65 -1.33 -20.84
C ILE A 159 -9.67 0.05 -20.21
N VAL A 160 -8.65 0.85 -20.48
CA VAL A 160 -8.44 2.17 -19.90
C VAL A 160 -7.97 3.15 -20.98
N SER A 161 -8.40 4.43 -20.90
CA SER A 161 -7.91 5.47 -21.80
C SER A 161 -6.43 5.74 -21.53
N ASP A 162 -5.69 6.16 -22.56
CA ASP A 162 -4.27 6.52 -22.41
C ASP A 162 -4.11 7.67 -21.38
N ARG A 163 -5.07 8.58 -21.35
CA ARG A 163 -5.08 9.67 -20.39
C ARG A 163 -5.17 9.15 -18.95
N ALA A 164 -6.13 8.30 -18.64
CA ALA A 164 -6.28 7.73 -17.30
C ALA A 164 -5.07 6.85 -16.93
N LEU A 165 -4.55 6.07 -17.87
CA LEU A 165 -3.35 5.28 -17.68
C LEU A 165 -2.16 6.14 -17.22
N HIS A 166 -1.89 7.26 -17.94
CA HIS A 166 -0.75 8.12 -17.65
C HIS A 166 -0.96 9.09 -16.48
N GLU A 167 -2.20 9.55 -16.22
CA GLU A 167 -2.46 10.50 -15.15
C GLU A 167 -2.72 9.83 -13.78
N ILE A 168 -3.24 8.60 -13.76
CA ILE A 168 -3.66 7.91 -12.53
C ILE A 168 -2.82 6.67 -12.22
N TYR A 169 -2.67 5.73 -13.17
CA TYR A 169 -2.16 4.39 -12.87
C TYR A 169 -0.64 4.24 -13.01
N LEU A 170 0.01 5.06 -13.81
CA LEU A 170 1.46 5.02 -14.06
C LEU A 170 2.33 5.96 -13.22
N PRO A 171 1.86 7.08 -12.65
CA PRO A 171 2.75 8.09 -12.06
C PRO A 171 3.63 7.57 -10.93
N ALA A 172 3.12 6.70 -10.04
CA ALA A 172 3.92 6.12 -8.96
C ALA A 172 5.05 5.23 -9.50
N PHE A 173 4.79 4.42 -10.53
CA PHE A 173 5.82 3.63 -11.21
C PHE A 173 6.84 4.50 -11.94
N LYS A 174 6.38 5.57 -12.59
CA LYS A 174 7.26 6.54 -13.25
C LYS A 174 8.19 7.20 -12.23
N ALA A 175 7.66 7.63 -11.09
CA ALA A 175 8.44 8.20 -9.99
C ALA A 175 9.46 7.19 -9.43
N ALA A 176 9.07 5.92 -9.29
CA ALA A 176 9.95 4.84 -8.87
C ALA A 176 11.14 4.66 -9.82
N VAL A 177 10.91 4.75 -11.13
CA VAL A 177 11.95 4.64 -12.17
C VAL A 177 12.81 5.90 -12.23
N GLU A 178 12.19 7.05 -12.43
CA GLU A 178 12.92 8.29 -12.77
C GLU A 178 13.58 8.95 -11.55
N LYS A 179 12.93 8.91 -10.38
CA LYS A 179 13.38 9.55 -9.14
C LYS A 179 13.91 8.54 -8.12
N GLY A 180 13.20 7.43 -7.92
CA GLY A 180 13.59 6.36 -7.02
C GLY A 180 14.78 5.53 -7.55
N LYS A 181 14.97 5.50 -8.87
CA LYS A 181 15.99 4.69 -9.53
C LYS A 181 15.91 3.22 -9.13
N THR A 182 14.69 2.68 -9.12
CA THR A 182 14.46 1.28 -8.76
C THR A 182 15.23 0.32 -9.66
N TRP A 183 15.79 -0.74 -9.08
CA TRP A 183 16.57 -1.73 -9.82
C TRP A 183 15.72 -2.90 -10.33
N GLY A 184 14.54 -3.11 -9.72
CA GLY A 184 13.57 -4.14 -10.10
C GLY A 184 12.16 -3.59 -10.24
N ILE A 185 11.40 -4.18 -11.17
CA ILE A 185 9.95 -3.99 -11.34
C ILE A 185 9.33 -5.35 -11.58
N MET A 186 8.20 -5.63 -10.90
CA MET A 186 7.42 -6.85 -11.12
C MET A 186 6.23 -6.55 -12.03
N GLY A 187 6.10 -7.33 -13.11
CA GLY A 187 4.92 -7.31 -13.96
C GLY A 187 3.67 -7.77 -13.22
N ALA A 188 2.50 -7.30 -13.63
CA ALA A 188 1.24 -7.69 -13.03
C ALA A 188 0.60 -8.89 -13.73
N TYR A 189 -0.30 -9.61 -13.04
CA TYR A 189 -1.00 -10.76 -13.59
C TYR A 189 -2.01 -10.42 -14.69
N ASN A 190 -2.69 -9.30 -14.56
CA ASN A 190 -3.76 -8.89 -15.46
C ASN A 190 -3.27 -8.57 -16.86
N LEU A 191 -4.20 -8.59 -17.81
CA LEU A 191 -3.95 -8.21 -19.20
C LEU A 191 -4.20 -6.72 -19.41
N TYR A 192 -3.48 -6.16 -20.35
CA TYR A 192 -3.73 -4.87 -20.97
C TYR A 192 -3.53 -5.00 -22.48
N LYS A 193 -4.51 -4.54 -23.26
CA LYS A 193 -4.53 -4.75 -24.73
C LYS A 193 -4.39 -6.24 -25.11
N ASN A 194 -5.00 -7.12 -24.32
CA ASN A 194 -4.98 -8.59 -24.49
C ASN A 194 -3.61 -9.27 -24.32
N GLU A 195 -2.63 -8.61 -23.75
CA GLU A 195 -1.34 -9.20 -23.37
C GLU A 195 -1.17 -9.10 -21.85
N HIS A 196 -0.68 -10.19 -21.22
CA HIS A 196 -0.37 -10.16 -19.78
C HIS A 196 0.74 -9.18 -19.47
N ASN A 197 0.61 -8.40 -18.40
CA ASN A 197 1.57 -7.35 -18.08
C ASN A 197 2.98 -7.85 -17.74
N CYS A 198 3.16 -9.13 -17.41
CA CYS A 198 4.50 -9.73 -17.26
C CYS A 198 5.28 -9.80 -18.57
N HIS A 199 4.60 -9.76 -19.73
CA HIS A 199 5.22 -9.77 -21.06
C HIS A 199 4.41 -8.94 -22.07
N ASN A 200 4.11 -7.70 -21.71
CA ASN A 200 3.30 -6.79 -22.49
C ASN A 200 4.16 -5.81 -23.29
N GLN A 201 3.99 -5.82 -24.61
CA GLN A 201 4.76 -4.97 -25.53
C GLN A 201 4.59 -3.47 -25.21
N TRP A 202 3.36 -3.03 -24.87
CA TRP A 202 3.06 -1.63 -24.63
C TRP A 202 3.62 -1.14 -23.30
N THR A 203 3.35 -1.86 -22.23
CA THR A 203 3.73 -1.44 -20.89
C THR A 203 5.23 -1.58 -20.66
N LEU A 204 5.86 -2.69 -21.09
CA LEU A 204 7.26 -2.98 -20.83
C LEU A 204 8.21 -2.36 -21.86
N ASN A 205 8.00 -2.62 -23.16
CA ASN A 205 8.95 -2.12 -24.17
C ASN A 205 8.71 -0.67 -24.52
N LYS A 206 7.44 -0.27 -24.81
CA LYS A 206 7.18 1.11 -25.23
C LYS A 206 7.32 2.07 -24.06
N ILE A 207 6.55 1.89 -22.99
CA ILE A 207 6.49 2.86 -21.89
C ILE A 207 7.72 2.71 -20.98
N LEU A 208 7.88 1.56 -20.30
CA LEU A 208 8.89 1.39 -19.26
C LEU A 208 10.32 1.50 -19.84
N LYS A 209 10.69 0.66 -20.78
CA LYS A 209 12.05 0.62 -21.33
C LYS A 209 12.28 1.68 -22.43
N GLY A 210 11.23 1.99 -23.21
CA GLY A 210 11.28 2.97 -24.28
C GLY A 210 11.21 4.41 -23.81
N ASP A 211 10.07 4.82 -23.30
CA ASP A 211 9.82 6.23 -22.94
C ASP A 211 10.57 6.64 -21.68
N TRP A 212 10.56 5.81 -20.61
CA TRP A 212 11.22 6.10 -19.32
C TRP A 212 12.68 5.66 -19.26
N LYS A 213 13.20 4.99 -20.29
CA LYS A 213 14.60 4.53 -20.36
C LYS A 213 15.02 3.66 -19.17
N TYR A 214 14.11 2.82 -18.68
CA TYR A 214 14.38 1.95 -17.54
C TYR A 214 15.53 0.97 -17.84
N ASP A 215 16.53 0.94 -16.97
CA ASP A 215 17.74 0.14 -17.11
C ASP A 215 17.83 -1.07 -16.16
N GLY A 216 16.86 -1.20 -15.25
CA GLY A 216 16.77 -2.31 -14.30
C GLY A 216 16.13 -3.56 -14.93
N VAL A 217 15.79 -4.52 -14.07
CA VAL A 217 15.18 -5.80 -14.46
C VAL A 217 13.66 -5.75 -14.33
N VAL A 218 12.97 -6.40 -15.25
CA VAL A 218 11.55 -6.77 -15.14
C VAL A 218 11.47 -8.22 -14.70
N VAL A 219 10.87 -8.45 -13.55
CA VAL A 219 10.61 -9.79 -13.00
C VAL A 219 9.13 -10.13 -13.25
N SER A 220 8.82 -11.36 -13.64
CA SER A 220 7.42 -11.80 -13.66
C SER A 220 6.88 -11.91 -12.24
N ASP A 221 5.59 -11.65 -12.05
CA ASP A 221 4.91 -12.21 -10.90
C ASP A 221 4.87 -13.74 -11.00
N TRP A 222 4.66 -14.44 -9.87
CA TRP A 222 4.76 -15.90 -9.79
C TRP A 222 3.65 -16.58 -10.58
N GLY A 223 4.03 -17.15 -11.75
CA GLY A 223 3.09 -17.73 -12.72
C GLY A 223 2.49 -16.70 -13.69
N GLY A 224 3.07 -15.51 -13.79
CA GLY A 224 2.58 -14.43 -14.66
C GLY A 224 3.06 -14.47 -16.11
N ALA A 225 4.00 -15.38 -16.47
CA ALA A 225 4.41 -15.60 -17.84
C ALA A 225 3.54 -16.69 -18.49
N HIS A 226 3.05 -16.44 -19.72
CA HIS A 226 2.08 -17.31 -20.39
C HIS A 226 2.42 -17.62 -21.84
N ASP A 227 3.46 -16.99 -22.42
CA ASP A 227 3.84 -17.15 -23.83
C ASP A 227 5.34 -17.00 -24.03
N LEU A 228 5.96 -17.92 -24.77
CA LEU A 228 7.40 -17.92 -25.00
C LEU A 228 7.84 -16.71 -25.85
N GLU A 229 7.15 -16.46 -26.98
CA GLU A 229 7.56 -15.38 -27.89
C GLU A 229 7.42 -14.01 -27.22
N GLN A 230 6.31 -13.79 -26.53
CA GLN A 230 6.08 -12.54 -25.81
C GLN A 230 7.08 -12.40 -24.63
N SER A 231 7.34 -13.45 -23.86
CA SER A 231 8.33 -13.43 -22.78
C SER A 231 9.74 -13.08 -23.28
N VAL A 232 10.11 -13.58 -24.47
CA VAL A 232 11.40 -13.27 -25.10
C VAL A 232 11.43 -11.83 -25.61
N LYS A 233 10.42 -11.39 -26.36
CA LYS A 233 10.45 -10.14 -27.14
C LYS A 233 9.90 -8.93 -26.41
N ASN A 234 8.93 -9.11 -25.51
CA ASN A 234 8.14 -8.02 -24.96
C ASN A 234 8.64 -7.48 -23.60
N GLY A 235 9.90 -7.73 -23.26
CA GLY A 235 10.55 -6.97 -22.19
C GLY A 235 10.64 -7.65 -20.83
N LEU A 236 10.17 -8.89 -20.65
CA LEU A 236 10.43 -9.68 -19.44
C LEU A 236 11.92 -10.02 -19.35
N ASP A 237 12.56 -9.87 -18.19
CA ASP A 237 13.99 -10.11 -17.99
C ASP A 237 14.27 -11.34 -17.12
N MET A 238 13.44 -11.60 -16.11
CA MET A 238 13.56 -12.76 -15.22
C MET A 238 12.19 -13.40 -14.99
N GLU A 239 12.11 -14.71 -15.13
CA GLU A 239 10.87 -15.47 -14.95
C GLU A 239 10.85 -16.24 -13.64
N PHE A 240 9.78 -16.07 -12.86
CA PHE A 240 9.52 -16.78 -11.61
C PHE A 240 8.13 -17.44 -11.62
N GLY A 241 8.00 -18.61 -11.01
CA GLY A 241 6.75 -19.26 -10.66
C GLY A 241 5.87 -19.74 -11.80
N THR A 242 6.34 -19.74 -13.06
CA THR A 242 5.52 -20.12 -14.21
C THR A 242 5.21 -21.62 -14.23
N TRP A 243 3.97 -21.92 -14.62
CA TRP A 243 3.49 -23.28 -14.88
C TRP A 243 3.47 -23.53 -16.37
N THR A 244 4.21 -24.53 -16.81
CA THR A 244 4.15 -25.00 -18.20
C THR A 244 3.30 -26.27 -18.29
N ASP A 245 2.77 -26.56 -19.48
CA ASP A 245 1.93 -27.75 -19.71
C ASP A 245 2.62 -29.04 -19.23
N GLY A 246 1.90 -29.83 -18.45
CA GLY A 246 2.38 -31.10 -17.91
C GLY A 246 3.21 -31.00 -16.63
N LEU A 247 3.44 -29.79 -16.10
CA LEU A 247 4.10 -29.59 -14.82
C LEU A 247 3.10 -29.38 -13.69
N THR A 248 3.45 -29.89 -12.53
CA THR A 248 2.71 -29.69 -11.29
C THR A 248 3.58 -28.99 -10.26
N MET A 249 2.94 -28.32 -9.30
CA MET A 249 3.62 -27.72 -8.16
C MET A 249 4.44 -28.81 -7.43
N GLY A 250 5.68 -28.47 -7.02
CA GLY A 250 6.58 -29.39 -6.33
C GLY A 250 7.36 -30.35 -7.25
N ALA A 251 7.20 -30.28 -8.58
CA ALA A 251 8.01 -31.07 -9.49
C ALA A 251 9.47 -30.54 -9.50
N THR A 252 10.44 -31.40 -9.19
CA THR A 252 11.87 -31.03 -9.05
C THR A 252 12.50 -30.47 -10.32
N ASN A 253 11.94 -30.76 -11.49
CA ASN A 253 12.38 -30.27 -12.79
C ASN A 253 11.47 -29.17 -13.37
N ALA A 254 10.57 -28.60 -12.57
CA ALA A 254 9.63 -27.58 -13.03
C ALA A 254 10.33 -26.37 -13.67
N TYR A 255 11.44 -25.95 -13.08
CA TYR A 255 12.19 -24.76 -13.51
C TYR A 255 12.81 -24.90 -14.89
N ASP A 256 13.16 -26.11 -15.33
CA ASP A 256 13.74 -26.36 -16.67
C ASP A 256 12.72 -26.10 -17.79
N ASN A 257 11.44 -26.15 -17.50
CA ASN A 257 10.37 -25.97 -18.46
C ASN A 257 9.75 -24.56 -18.46
N TYR A 258 10.30 -23.65 -17.67
CA TYR A 258 9.89 -22.25 -17.74
C TYR A 258 10.15 -21.66 -19.12
N TYR A 259 9.37 -20.68 -19.56
CA TYR A 259 9.49 -20.11 -20.90
C TYR A 259 10.90 -19.59 -21.18
N LEU A 260 11.51 -18.86 -20.21
CA LEU A 260 12.85 -18.31 -20.33
C LEU A 260 13.96 -19.34 -19.98
N SER A 261 13.64 -20.63 -19.79
CA SER A 261 14.58 -21.72 -19.52
C SER A 261 14.85 -22.56 -20.79
N MET A 262 14.72 -23.88 -20.69
CA MET A 262 15.01 -24.82 -21.80
C MET A 262 14.20 -24.54 -23.06
N PRO A 263 12.90 -24.15 -23.02
CA PRO A 263 12.16 -23.76 -24.21
C PRO A 263 12.83 -22.61 -24.97
N TYR A 264 13.32 -21.57 -24.27
CA TYR A 264 14.05 -20.47 -24.91
C TYR A 264 15.40 -20.91 -25.46
N MET A 265 16.17 -21.70 -24.71
CA MET A 265 17.45 -22.22 -25.16
C MET A 265 17.30 -23.03 -26.44
N LYS A 266 16.32 -23.94 -26.50
CA LYS A 266 16.00 -24.74 -27.68
C LYS A 266 15.61 -23.87 -28.88
N ALA A 267 14.77 -22.87 -28.65
CA ALA A 267 14.32 -21.94 -29.70
C ALA A 267 15.49 -21.14 -30.30
N ILE A 268 16.47 -20.72 -29.47
CA ILE A 268 17.73 -20.11 -29.98
C ILE A 268 18.54 -21.12 -30.84
N GLN A 269 18.71 -22.35 -30.37
CA GLN A 269 19.44 -23.39 -31.10
C GLN A 269 18.77 -23.75 -32.44
N GLU A 270 17.45 -23.68 -32.51
CA GLU A 270 16.65 -23.86 -33.71
C GLU A 270 16.62 -22.62 -34.62
N GLY A 271 17.25 -21.53 -34.23
CA GLY A 271 17.29 -20.28 -35.00
C GLY A 271 15.99 -19.46 -34.97
N LYS A 272 15.05 -19.77 -34.08
CA LYS A 272 13.79 -19.00 -33.92
C LYS A 272 14.03 -17.64 -33.26
N PHE A 273 15.01 -17.54 -32.37
CA PHE A 273 15.43 -16.31 -31.72
C PHE A 273 16.94 -16.12 -31.86
N THR A 274 17.37 -14.87 -31.75
CA THR A 274 18.78 -14.50 -31.72
C THR A 274 19.33 -14.47 -30.32
N GLN A 275 20.66 -14.44 -30.17
CA GLN A 275 21.23 -14.19 -28.83
C GLN A 275 21.14 -12.72 -28.38
N LYS A 276 20.70 -11.81 -29.26
CA LYS A 276 20.63 -10.37 -28.95
C LYS A 276 19.63 -10.07 -27.83
N GLU A 277 18.44 -10.66 -27.92
CA GLU A 277 17.39 -10.50 -26.89
C GLU A 277 17.85 -11.09 -25.54
N LEU A 278 18.50 -12.26 -25.59
CA LEU A 278 19.08 -12.88 -24.40
C LEU A 278 20.18 -12.02 -23.78
N ASP A 279 21.06 -11.46 -24.60
CA ASP A 279 22.16 -10.62 -24.13
C ASP A 279 21.67 -9.32 -23.47
N ASP A 280 20.56 -8.75 -23.93
CA ASP A 280 19.95 -7.58 -23.25
C ASP A 280 19.44 -7.96 -21.86
N LYS A 281 18.68 -9.06 -21.75
CA LYS A 281 18.21 -9.58 -20.44
C LYS A 281 19.39 -9.85 -19.50
N VAL A 282 20.40 -10.55 -19.98
CA VAL A 282 21.61 -10.88 -19.21
C VAL A 282 22.34 -9.63 -18.73
N ARG A 283 22.49 -8.59 -19.57
CA ARG A 283 23.12 -7.32 -19.14
C ARG A 283 22.36 -6.64 -18.02
N ARG A 284 21.02 -6.69 -18.05
CA ARG A 284 20.17 -6.13 -16.98
C ARG A 284 20.34 -6.91 -15.68
N VAL A 285 20.32 -8.24 -15.76
CA VAL A 285 20.53 -9.11 -14.60
C VAL A 285 21.95 -8.93 -14.03
N LEU A 286 22.99 -8.87 -14.87
CA LEU A 286 24.36 -8.60 -14.40
C LEU A 286 24.46 -7.23 -13.71
N ARG A 287 23.81 -6.20 -14.24
CA ARG A 287 23.78 -4.89 -13.58
C ARG A 287 23.13 -4.99 -12.19
N LEU A 288 22.07 -5.79 -12.04
CA LEU A 288 21.46 -6.06 -10.75
C LEU A 288 22.43 -6.77 -9.81
N PHE A 289 23.13 -7.81 -10.25
CA PHE A 289 24.16 -8.48 -9.45
C PHE A 289 25.24 -7.51 -8.95
N TYR A 290 25.76 -6.62 -9.81
CA TYR A 290 26.75 -5.63 -9.41
C TYR A 290 26.22 -4.56 -8.45
N ARG A 291 24.92 -4.31 -8.45
CA ARG A 291 24.26 -3.41 -7.48
C ARG A 291 24.00 -4.09 -6.14
N THR A 292 23.89 -5.41 -6.11
CA THR A 292 23.49 -6.24 -4.96
C THR A 292 24.60 -7.20 -4.53
N THR A 293 24.52 -8.48 -4.88
CA THR A 293 25.40 -9.56 -4.39
C THR A 293 26.89 -9.30 -4.63
N MET A 294 27.22 -8.69 -5.76
CA MET A 294 28.60 -8.39 -6.18
C MET A 294 29.07 -6.99 -5.76
N ASN A 295 28.27 -6.24 -5.00
CA ASN A 295 28.64 -4.92 -4.51
C ASN A 295 29.62 -5.04 -3.33
N PRO A 296 30.89 -4.66 -3.47
CA PRO A 296 31.89 -4.79 -2.41
C PRO A 296 31.65 -3.83 -1.22
N ASN A 297 30.81 -2.80 -1.42
CA ASN A 297 30.50 -1.80 -0.40
C ASN A 297 29.14 -2.08 0.28
N ARG A 298 28.60 -3.26 0.12
CA ARG A 298 27.34 -3.66 0.75
C ARG A 298 27.53 -3.68 2.27
N PRO A 299 26.70 -2.96 3.06
CA PRO A 299 26.85 -2.92 4.51
C PRO A 299 26.50 -4.27 5.16
N HIS A 300 26.71 -4.38 6.46
CA HIS A 300 26.15 -5.49 7.24
C HIS A 300 24.69 -5.23 7.55
N GLY A 301 23.87 -6.29 7.52
CA GLY A 301 22.47 -6.25 7.94
C GLY A 301 22.33 -6.53 9.44
N PHE A 302 21.15 -6.18 9.97
CA PHE A 302 20.74 -6.48 11.32
C PHE A 302 19.34 -7.09 11.28
N LEU A 303 19.05 -8.00 12.22
CA LEU A 303 17.76 -8.64 12.32
C LEU A 303 17.10 -8.27 13.65
N CYS A 304 15.83 -7.87 13.59
CA CYS A 304 14.99 -7.63 14.77
C CYS A 304 15.65 -6.74 15.82
N SER A 305 16.37 -5.70 15.38
CA SER A 305 17.05 -4.75 16.29
C SER A 305 16.04 -3.81 16.98
N ASP A 306 16.42 -3.27 18.13
CA ASP A 306 15.60 -2.27 18.82
C ASP A 306 15.29 -1.05 17.95
N SER A 307 16.21 -0.66 17.07
CA SER A 307 16.00 0.43 16.11
C SER A 307 14.94 0.09 15.06
N HIS A 308 14.81 -1.18 14.63
CA HIS A 308 13.78 -1.62 13.70
C HIS A 308 12.40 -1.58 14.37
N TYR A 309 12.28 -2.03 15.62
CA TYR A 309 11.03 -1.90 16.38
C TYR A 309 10.66 -0.45 16.63
N ALA A 310 11.64 0.40 16.96
CA ALA A 310 11.41 1.84 17.13
C ALA A 310 10.93 2.50 15.82
N ALA A 311 11.52 2.13 14.69
CA ALA A 311 11.09 2.58 13.37
C ALA A 311 9.66 2.13 13.05
N ALA A 312 9.33 0.85 13.28
CA ALA A 312 7.98 0.33 13.08
C ALA A 312 6.95 1.08 13.93
N ARG A 313 7.26 1.33 15.20
CA ARG A 313 6.40 2.09 16.11
C ARG A 313 6.22 3.54 15.65
N GLN A 314 7.28 4.24 15.30
CA GLN A 314 7.22 5.63 14.85
C GLN A 314 6.37 5.78 13.58
N ILE A 315 6.55 4.89 12.60
CA ILE A 315 5.75 4.88 11.36
C ILE A 315 4.27 4.63 11.68
N ALA A 316 3.98 3.69 12.58
CA ALA A 316 2.63 3.40 13.03
C ALA A 316 1.97 4.61 13.70
N GLU A 317 2.64 5.26 14.66
CA GLU A 317 2.14 6.44 15.36
C GLU A 317 1.87 7.61 14.40
N GLU A 318 2.71 7.80 13.38
CA GLU A 318 2.51 8.85 12.37
C GLU A 318 1.43 8.53 11.34
N GLY A 319 1.12 7.24 11.12
CA GLY A 319 0.13 6.79 10.16
C GLY A 319 -1.27 6.58 10.73
N ILE A 320 -1.43 6.34 12.04
CA ILE A 320 -2.75 6.20 12.68
C ILE A 320 -3.55 7.49 12.50
N VAL A 321 -4.81 7.37 12.10
CA VAL A 321 -5.68 8.50 11.78
C VAL A 321 -6.80 8.63 12.79
N LEU A 322 -6.88 9.76 13.49
CA LEU A 322 -8.03 10.13 14.28
C LEU A 322 -9.13 10.66 13.35
N LEU A 323 -10.16 9.84 13.09
CA LEU A 323 -11.24 10.16 12.15
C LEU A 323 -12.33 11.02 12.77
N GLN A 324 -12.67 10.76 14.05
CA GLN A 324 -13.71 11.46 14.79
C GLN A 324 -13.36 11.53 16.28
N ASN A 325 -13.62 12.69 16.92
CA ASN A 325 -13.39 12.90 18.34
C ASN A 325 -14.44 13.82 18.95
N ARG A 326 -15.67 13.32 19.12
CA ARG A 326 -16.76 14.10 19.70
C ARG A 326 -16.56 14.28 21.20
N ASN A 327 -16.87 15.48 21.69
CA ASN A 327 -16.71 15.83 23.08
C ASN A 327 -15.31 15.62 23.65
N ASN A 328 -14.30 15.58 22.79
CA ASN A 328 -12.91 15.27 23.16
C ASN A 328 -12.82 13.98 24.00
N VAL A 329 -13.52 12.90 23.54
CA VAL A 329 -13.49 11.60 24.22
C VAL A 329 -12.08 11.02 24.27
N LEU A 330 -11.26 11.33 23.30
CA LEU A 330 -9.82 11.04 23.26
C LEU A 330 -8.99 12.32 23.41
N PRO A 331 -7.78 12.26 23.98
CA PRO A 331 -7.18 11.06 24.57
C PRO A 331 -7.87 10.62 25.85
N ILE A 332 -7.73 9.35 26.22
CA ILE A 332 -8.20 8.80 27.50
C ILE A 332 -7.63 9.68 28.63
N ASN A 333 -8.49 10.16 29.50
CA ASN A 333 -8.06 10.94 30.68
C ASN A 333 -7.50 9.99 31.75
N THR A 334 -6.21 9.72 31.70
CA THR A 334 -5.54 8.78 32.61
C THR A 334 -5.47 9.23 34.06
N GLN A 335 -5.72 10.51 34.33
CA GLN A 335 -5.80 11.03 35.71
C GLN A 335 -7.15 10.76 36.38
N LYS A 336 -8.21 10.53 35.58
CA LYS A 336 -9.58 10.33 36.08
C LYS A 336 -10.09 8.91 35.89
N ALA A 337 -9.69 8.25 34.81
CA ALA A 337 -10.11 6.90 34.49
C ALA A 337 -9.57 5.92 35.54
N LYS A 338 -10.41 4.94 35.91
CA LYS A 338 -10.04 3.84 36.79
C LYS A 338 -10.19 2.50 36.11
N ARG A 339 -11.12 2.41 35.15
CA ARG A 339 -11.44 1.18 34.44
C ARG A 339 -11.68 1.44 32.96
N VAL A 340 -10.96 0.70 32.12
CA VAL A 340 -11.13 0.69 30.66
C VAL A 340 -11.52 -0.70 30.21
N LEU A 341 -12.61 -0.82 29.45
CA LEU A 341 -13.00 -2.05 28.82
C LEU A 341 -12.47 -2.08 27.38
N VAL A 342 -11.71 -3.10 27.05
CA VAL A 342 -11.30 -3.44 25.69
C VAL A 342 -12.21 -4.52 25.13
N VAL A 343 -12.71 -4.33 23.89
CA VAL A 343 -13.64 -5.27 23.26
C VAL A 343 -13.14 -5.61 21.86
N GLY A 344 -13.39 -6.85 21.44
CA GLY A 344 -13.21 -7.28 20.06
C GLY A 344 -12.10 -8.30 19.85
N GLU A 345 -12.27 -9.15 18.84
CA GLU A 345 -11.25 -10.13 18.44
C GLU A 345 -9.95 -9.45 17.99
N ASN A 346 -10.06 -8.33 17.24
CA ASN A 346 -8.90 -7.60 16.74
C ASN A 346 -8.04 -6.98 17.86
N ALA A 347 -8.52 -6.98 19.11
CA ALA A 347 -7.71 -6.58 20.26
C ALA A 347 -6.65 -7.63 20.63
N ILE A 348 -6.83 -8.90 20.23
CA ILE A 348 -5.97 -10.03 20.63
C ILE A 348 -5.41 -10.83 19.44
N LYS A 349 -5.99 -10.70 18.25
CA LYS A 349 -5.58 -11.44 17.05
C LYS A 349 -4.25 -10.90 16.52
N MET A 350 -3.31 -11.80 16.21
CA MET A 350 -2.09 -11.45 15.49
C MET A 350 -2.43 -11.08 14.05
N MET A 351 -2.14 -9.85 13.64
CA MET A 351 -2.48 -9.30 12.33
C MET A 351 -1.30 -9.26 11.34
N THR A 352 -0.09 -9.54 11.79
CA THR A 352 1.10 -9.63 10.91
C THR A 352 1.08 -10.89 10.06
N VAL A 353 0.48 -11.96 10.57
CA VAL A 353 0.26 -13.21 9.85
C VAL A 353 -1.01 -13.09 9.02
N GLY A 354 -0.95 -13.53 7.76
CA GLY A 354 -2.06 -13.46 6.83
C GLY A 354 -1.86 -12.39 5.75
N GLY A 355 -2.78 -12.36 4.80
CA GLY A 355 -2.75 -11.43 3.67
C GLY A 355 -2.19 -12.02 2.37
N GLY A 356 -1.85 -13.30 2.33
CA GLY A 356 -1.34 -13.97 1.13
C GLY A 356 0.19 -14.07 1.11
N SER A 357 0.81 -13.77 -0.02
CA SER A 357 2.27 -13.87 -0.20
C SER A 357 3.05 -12.98 0.78
N SER A 358 2.47 -11.88 1.23
CA SER A 358 3.05 -10.96 2.21
C SER A 358 2.91 -11.39 3.69
N SER A 359 2.48 -12.62 3.96
CA SER A 359 2.39 -13.16 5.33
C SER A 359 3.75 -13.24 6.01
N LEU A 360 3.82 -12.86 7.28
CA LEU A 360 5.07 -12.75 8.03
C LEU A 360 5.12 -13.68 9.24
N LYS A 361 6.31 -14.19 9.52
CA LYS A 361 6.67 -14.81 10.79
C LYS A 361 7.45 -13.78 11.61
N VAL A 362 6.83 -13.24 12.64
CA VAL A 362 7.45 -12.18 13.43
C VAL A 362 8.10 -12.72 14.70
N GLN A 363 9.17 -12.06 15.14
CA GLN A 363 9.81 -12.40 16.40
C GLN A 363 8.90 -12.04 17.59
N ARG A 364 8.19 -10.91 17.48
CA ARG A 364 7.16 -10.50 18.45
C ARG A 364 6.08 -9.64 17.76
N GLU A 365 4.88 -9.72 18.30
CA GLU A 365 3.79 -8.81 17.98
C GLU A 365 3.07 -8.45 19.28
N ILE A 366 2.98 -7.16 19.60
CA ILE A 366 2.29 -6.68 20.78
C ILE A 366 0.84 -6.41 20.38
N SER A 367 -0.10 -7.15 20.99
CA SER A 367 -1.51 -6.97 20.72
C SER A 367 -2.03 -5.63 21.25
N PRO A 368 -3.10 -5.06 20.67
CA PRO A 368 -3.73 -3.85 21.20
C PRO A 368 -4.13 -3.96 22.67
N LEU A 369 -4.62 -5.13 23.10
CA LEU A 369 -4.97 -5.40 24.49
C LEU A 369 -3.75 -5.34 25.41
N ASP A 370 -2.64 -5.98 25.02
CA ASP A 370 -1.42 -6.02 25.85
C ASP A 370 -0.77 -4.64 25.92
N GLY A 371 -0.74 -3.90 24.80
CA GLY A 371 -0.25 -2.51 24.78
C GLY A 371 -1.03 -1.60 25.72
N LEU A 372 -2.36 -1.67 25.70
CA LEU A 372 -3.22 -0.91 26.61
C LEU A 372 -3.05 -1.33 28.06
N LYS A 373 -3.00 -2.64 28.36
CA LYS A 373 -2.74 -3.14 29.73
C LYS A 373 -1.41 -2.63 30.25
N THR A 374 -0.36 -2.72 29.45
CA THR A 374 0.98 -2.24 29.81
C THR A 374 0.97 -0.74 30.06
N ARG A 375 0.38 0.04 29.15
CA ARG A 375 0.42 1.50 29.25
C ARG A 375 -0.47 2.04 30.38
N LEU A 376 -1.72 1.61 30.45
CA LEU A 376 -2.68 2.09 31.45
C LEU A 376 -2.39 1.57 32.85
N GLY A 377 -1.81 0.35 32.95
CA GLY A 377 -1.38 -0.22 34.22
C GLY A 377 -0.33 0.64 34.95
N LYS A 378 0.52 1.39 34.24
CA LYS A 378 1.46 2.35 34.82
C LYS A 378 0.77 3.46 35.59
N ASP A 379 -0.45 3.81 35.21
CA ASP A 379 -1.28 4.84 35.86
C ASP A 379 -2.29 4.22 36.87
N GLY A 380 -2.19 2.89 37.13
CA GLY A 380 -3.06 2.17 38.06
C GLY A 380 -4.48 1.96 37.53
N ILE A 381 -4.68 2.04 36.23
CA ILE A 381 -5.98 1.87 35.56
C ILE A 381 -6.19 0.39 35.24
N GLU A 382 -7.32 -0.16 35.69
CA GLU A 382 -7.73 -1.53 35.38
C GLU A 382 -8.15 -1.64 33.91
N VAL A 383 -7.62 -2.64 33.18
CA VAL A 383 -8.03 -2.94 31.80
C VAL A 383 -8.69 -4.32 31.78
N ASP A 384 -10.00 -4.32 31.56
CA ASP A 384 -10.81 -5.54 31.39
C ASP A 384 -11.01 -5.82 29.90
N TYR A 385 -11.39 -7.06 29.58
CA TYR A 385 -11.58 -7.51 28.21
C TYR A 385 -12.90 -8.26 28.04
N ALA A 386 -13.54 -8.07 26.88
CA ALA A 386 -14.66 -8.86 26.39
C ALA A 386 -14.47 -9.21 24.92
N ARG A 387 -14.74 -10.47 24.54
CA ARG A 387 -14.54 -10.92 23.17
C ARG A 387 -15.42 -10.16 22.15
N GLY A 388 -16.70 -9.98 22.46
CA GLY A 388 -17.67 -9.24 21.66
C GLY A 388 -18.12 -9.94 20.38
N TYR A 389 -17.20 -10.43 19.57
CA TYR A 389 -17.47 -11.19 18.35
C TYR A 389 -16.37 -12.23 18.09
N VAL A 390 -16.69 -13.24 17.27
CA VAL A 390 -15.74 -14.22 16.77
C VAL A 390 -15.59 -14.03 15.27
N GLY A 391 -14.37 -13.86 14.83
CA GLY A 391 -14.01 -13.70 13.43
C GLY A 391 -13.53 -15.01 12.80
N ASP A 392 -12.53 -14.88 11.92
CA ASP A 392 -11.86 -16.05 11.37
C ASP A 392 -10.87 -16.62 12.41
N VAL A 393 -11.12 -17.85 12.82
CA VAL A 393 -10.31 -18.57 13.81
C VAL A 393 -9.15 -19.34 13.19
N THR A 394 -9.05 -19.37 11.84
CA THR A 394 -7.93 -20.02 11.19
C THR A 394 -6.63 -19.29 11.52
N GLY A 395 -5.58 -20.05 11.75
CA GLY A 395 -4.26 -19.52 12.10
C GLY A 395 -3.20 -19.81 11.03
N ASN A 396 -3.61 -20.30 9.85
CA ASN A 396 -2.69 -20.65 8.77
C ASN A 396 -2.98 -19.78 7.55
N TYR A 397 -1.97 -19.01 7.12
CA TYR A 397 -2.07 -18.07 6.00
C TYR A 397 -0.89 -18.31 5.06
N ASN A 398 -1.16 -18.98 3.94
CA ASN A 398 -0.15 -19.25 2.92
C ASN A 398 1.14 -19.89 3.52
N GLY A 399 0.95 -20.94 4.32
CA GLY A 399 2.02 -21.67 5.01
C GLY A 399 2.57 -21.04 6.29
N VAL A 400 2.15 -19.83 6.66
CA VAL A 400 2.54 -19.19 7.93
C VAL A 400 1.43 -19.34 8.96
N THR A 401 1.77 -19.73 10.18
CA THR A 401 0.80 -19.95 11.27
C THR A 401 1.01 -18.99 12.44
N THR A 402 -0.08 -18.54 13.08
CA THR A 402 -0.02 -17.71 14.29
C THR A 402 0.27 -18.50 15.56
N GLY A 403 -0.07 -19.79 15.58
CA GLY A 403 -0.11 -20.57 16.80
C GLY A 403 -1.20 -20.18 17.81
N GLN A 404 -2.05 -19.18 17.49
CA GLN A 404 -3.14 -18.77 18.36
C GLN A 404 -4.35 -19.70 18.22
N ASN A 405 -5.03 -19.98 19.34
CA ASN A 405 -6.35 -20.58 19.36
C ASN A 405 -7.38 -19.50 19.71
N LEU A 406 -8.14 -19.06 18.71
CA LEU A 406 -9.15 -18.02 18.85
C LEU A 406 -10.59 -18.57 18.85
N GLU A 407 -10.77 -19.89 18.93
CA GLU A 407 -12.10 -20.48 19.04
C GLU A 407 -12.86 -19.98 20.27
N ASP A 408 -14.12 -19.64 20.06
CA ASP A 408 -15.08 -19.30 21.11
C ASP A 408 -16.45 -19.85 20.71
N LYS A 409 -16.98 -20.77 21.49
CA LYS A 409 -18.23 -21.48 21.20
C LYS A 409 -19.49 -20.76 21.71
N ARG A 410 -19.32 -19.59 22.35
CA ARG A 410 -20.43 -18.81 22.83
C ARG A 410 -21.22 -18.21 21.65
N SER A 411 -22.53 -18.09 21.80
CA SER A 411 -23.34 -17.46 20.78
C SER A 411 -23.07 -15.96 20.70
N GLU A 412 -23.28 -15.37 19.51
CA GLU A 412 -23.20 -13.92 19.28
C GLU A 412 -23.95 -13.11 20.37
N ALA A 413 -25.17 -13.53 20.69
CA ALA A 413 -25.98 -12.86 21.71
C ALA A 413 -25.31 -12.85 23.10
N LYS A 414 -24.66 -13.95 23.49
CA LYS A 414 -23.91 -14.04 24.78
C LYS A 414 -22.70 -13.15 24.77
N LEU A 415 -21.93 -13.10 23.67
CA LEU A 415 -20.74 -12.27 23.54
C LEU A 415 -21.10 -10.77 23.60
N ILE A 416 -22.17 -10.37 22.91
CA ILE A 416 -22.68 -8.98 22.96
C ILE A 416 -23.18 -8.64 24.35
N ALA A 417 -23.95 -9.50 25.00
CA ALA A 417 -24.49 -9.26 26.34
C ALA A 417 -23.38 -9.09 27.38
N GLU A 418 -22.33 -9.92 27.34
CA GLU A 418 -21.16 -9.78 28.23
C GLU A 418 -20.46 -8.42 28.03
N ALA A 419 -20.18 -8.06 26.77
CA ALA A 419 -19.52 -6.80 26.44
C ALA A 419 -20.34 -5.59 26.90
N VAL A 420 -21.66 -5.61 26.67
CA VAL A 420 -22.57 -4.54 27.10
C VAL A 420 -22.65 -4.41 28.61
N GLU A 421 -22.72 -5.54 29.35
CA GLU A 421 -22.77 -5.50 30.81
C GLU A 421 -21.50 -4.90 31.41
N LYS A 422 -20.33 -5.32 30.94
CA LYS A 422 -19.04 -4.74 31.35
C LYS A 422 -18.92 -3.27 30.95
N ALA A 423 -19.45 -2.86 29.78
CA ALA A 423 -19.41 -1.51 29.28
C ALA A 423 -20.14 -0.50 30.18
N LYS A 424 -21.21 -0.90 30.87
CA LYS A 424 -21.99 -0.02 31.75
C LYS A 424 -21.18 0.52 32.95
N THR A 425 -20.15 -0.20 33.38
CA THR A 425 -19.35 0.14 34.57
C THR A 425 -17.93 0.65 34.23
N ALA A 426 -17.56 0.63 32.96
CA ALA A 426 -16.26 1.14 32.49
C ALA A 426 -16.30 2.67 32.30
N ASP A 427 -15.21 3.37 32.60
CA ASP A 427 -15.05 4.79 32.30
C ASP A 427 -14.91 5.05 30.81
N TYR A 428 -14.23 4.12 30.10
CA TYR A 428 -14.08 4.10 28.64
C TYR A 428 -14.29 2.71 28.10
N VAL A 429 -14.84 2.62 26.90
CA VAL A 429 -14.95 1.38 26.14
C VAL A 429 -14.22 1.57 24.82
N ILE A 430 -13.22 0.73 24.56
CA ILE A 430 -12.42 0.76 23.34
C ILE A 430 -12.65 -0.54 22.60
N MET A 431 -13.34 -0.50 21.46
CA MET A 431 -13.53 -1.67 20.61
C MET A 431 -12.54 -1.68 19.46
N PHE A 432 -11.80 -2.77 19.34
CA PHE A 432 -10.97 -3.08 18.17
C PHE A 432 -11.74 -4.03 17.25
N GLY A 433 -12.19 -3.49 16.15
CA GLY A 433 -12.92 -4.20 15.11
C GLY A 433 -12.32 -3.94 13.74
N GLY A 434 -13.10 -4.21 12.71
CA GLY A 434 -12.71 -4.00 11.32
C GLY A 434 -12.61 -5.30 10.54
N LEU A 435 -11.61 -5.37 9.70
CA LEU A 435 -11.28 -6.52 8.88
C LEU A 435 -10.16 -7.34 9.52
N ASN A 436 -9.82 -8.44 8.88
CA ASN A 436 -8.60 -9.18 9.15
C ASN A 436 -7.92 -9.53 7.80
N LYS A 437 -6.83 -10.29 7.84
CA LYS A 437 -6.05 -10.64 6.64
C LYS A 437 -6.37 -12.07 6.16
N SER A 438 -7.62 -12.49 6.29
CA SER A 438 -8.15 -13.76 5.79
C SER A 438 -8.75 -13.59 4.40
N ASP A 439 -9.02 -14.72 3.73
CA ASP A 439 -9.67 -14.74 2.41
C ASP A 439 -10.96 -13.91 2.39
N PHE A 440 -11.18 -13.19 1.29
CA PHE A 440 -12.32 -12.30 1.08
C PHE A 440 -12.42 -11.11 2.06
N GLN A 441 -11.28 -10.77 2.68
CA GLN A 441 -11.10 -9.54 3.46
C GLN A 441 -9.88 -8.76 2.94
N ASP A 442 -8.91 -8.39 3.79
CA ASP A 442 -7.67 -7.76 3.31
C ASP A 442 -6.64 -8.87 3.02
N CYS A 443 -6.75 -9.51 1.87
CA CYS A 443 -5.94 -10.65 1.48
C CYS A 443 -5.74 -10.73 -0.03
N GLU A 444 -4.59 -11.24 -0.44
CA GLU A 444 -4.26 -11.54 -1.84
C GLU A 444 -5.14 -12.67 -2.40
N GLY A 445 -5.48 -12.58 -3.69
CA GLY A 445 -6.16 -13.61 -4.46
C GLY A 445 -7.66 -13.48 -4.51
N HIS A 446 -8.26 -12.70 -3.61
CA HIS A 446 -9.69 -12.46 -3.56
C HIS A 446 -10.01 -11.03 -3.14
N ASP A 447 -11.02 -10.44 -3.76
CA ASP A 447 -11.61 -9.19 -3.30
C ASP A 447 -12.67 -9.43 -2.22
N ARG A 448 -12.96 -8.41 -1.45
CA ARG A 448 -14.06 -8.41 -0.48
C ARG A 448 -15.40 -8.52 -1.21
N LYS A 449 -16.33 -9.31 -0.65
CA LYS A 449 -17.68 -9.46 -1.20
C LYS A 449 -18.64 -8.37 -0.75
N HIS A 450 -18.37 -7.75 0.39
CA HIS A 450 -19.24 -6.77 1.02
C HIS A 450 -18.45 -5.57 1.53
N TYR A 451 -19.04 -4.41 1.50
CA TYR A 451 -18.47 -3.17 2.02
C TYR A 451 -18.68 -3.03 3.54
N GLU A 452 -19.74 -3.69 4.05
CA GLU A 452 -20.10 -3.73 5.45
C GLU A 452 -19.06 -4.50 6.29
N LEU A 453 -19.06 -4.25 7.60
CA LEU A 453 -18.22 -4.99 8.53
C LEU A 453 -18.68 -6.46 8.63
N PRO A 454 -17.75 -7.43 8.63
CA PRO A 454 -18.06 -8.84 8.83
C PRO A 454 -18.43 -9.14 10.29
N TYR A 455 -18.92 -10.37 10.53
CA TYR A 455 -19.14 -10.95 11.87
C TYR A 455 -20.14 -10.16 12.74
N HIS A 456 -21.13 -9.50 12.12
CA HIS A 456 -22.16 -8.72 12.80
C HIS A 456 -21.64 -7.63 13.74
N GLN A 457 -20.44 -7.11 13.48
CA GLN A 457 -19.80 -6.09 14.31
C GLN A 457 -20.66 -4.83 14.46
N ASP A 458 -21.47 -4.46 13.45
CA ASP A 458 -22.36 -3.29 13.52
C ASP A 458 -23.33 -3.37 14.69
N LYS A 459 -23.91 -4.55 14.97
CA LYS A 459 -24.79 -4.75 16.13
C LYS A 459 -24.07 -4.52 17.47
N LEU A 460 -22.84 -5.03 17.58
CA LEU A 460 -22.02 -4.85 18.78
C LEU A 460 -21.67 -3.37 18.97
N ILE A 461 -21.25 -2.68 17.91
CA ILE A 461 -20.91 -1.26 17.92
C ILE A 461 -22.12 -0.43 18.40
N GLU A 462 -23.31 -0.67 17.86
CA GLU A 462 -24.53 0.05 18.27
C GLU A 462 -24.91 -0.23 19.72
N ALA A 463 -24.76 -1.47 20.17
CA ALA A 463 -25.04 -1.85 21.56
C ALA A 463 -24.07 -1.19 22.54
N LEU A 464 -22.76 -1.15 22.23
CA LEU A 464 -21.75 -0.50 23.06
C LEU A 464 -21.91 1.01 23.07
N ALA A 465 -22.19 1.65 21.93
CA ALA A 465 -22.44 3.08 21.85
C ALA A 465 -23.66 3.53 22.71
N LYS A 466 -24.68 2.65 22.81
CA LYS A 466 -25.81 2.88 23.70
C LYS A 466 -25.48 2.68 25.18
N ALA A 467 -24.60 1.71 25.48
CA ALA A 467 -24.25 1.35 26.86
C ALA A 467 -23.27 2.33 27.51
N ASN A 468 -22.36 2.96 26.73
CA ASN A 468 -21.34 3.84 27.26
C ASN A 468 -21.10 5.05 26.34
N ARG A 469 -21.23 6.27 26.87
CA ARG A 469 -21.03 7.53 26.14
C ARG A 469 -19.57 7.79 25.73
N ASN A 470 -18.60 7.17 26.41
CA ASN A 470 -17.17 7.26 26.13
C ASN A 470 -16.72 6.05 25.31
N PHE A 471 -17.57 5.64 24.37
CA PHE A 471 -17.27 4.56 23.46
C PHE A 471 -16.42 5.05 22.28
N VAL A 472 -15.29 4.35 22.04
CA VAL A 472 -14.35 4.58 20.95
C VAL A 472 -14.24 3.30 20.11
N TYR A 473 -14.38 3.46 18.81
CA TYR A 473 -14.16 2.40 17.84
C TYR A 473 -12.82 2.58 17.12
N VAL A 474 -11.97 1.57 17.17
CA VAL A 474 -10.70 1.49 16.44
C VAL A 474 -10.87 0.50 15.32
N ASN A 475 -10.82 0.98 14.08
CA ASN A 475 -10.95 0.17 12.89
C ASN A 475 -9.59 -0.37 12.46
N ILE A 476 -9.43 -1.67 12.43
CA ILE A 476 -8.23 -2.35 11.90
C ILE A 476 -8.55 -2.85 10.50
N SER A 477 -7.98 -2.21 9.49
CA SER A 477 -8.18 -2.60 8.08
C SER A 477 -7.18 -1.89 7.17
N GLY A 478 -6.95 -2.40 5.97
CA GLY A 478 -6.28 -1.70 4.87
C GLY A 478 -7.25 -0.96 3.95
N ASN A 479 -8.56 -1.10 4.19
CA ASN A 479 -9.63 -0.59 3.34
C ASN A 479 -10.65 0.23 4.14
N ALA A 480 -11.43 1.04 3.42
CA ALA A 480 -12.65 1.62 3.96
C ALA A 480 -13.72 0.54 4.19
N VAL A 481 -14.59 0.78 5.17
CA VAL A 481 -15.76 -0.04 5.50
C VAL A 481 -16.97 0.85 5.68
N ALA A 482 -18.18 0.30 5.53
CA ALA A 482 -19.40 1.02 5.83
C ALA A 482 -19.46 1.36 7.34
N MET A 483 -19.87 2.58 7.66
CA MET A 483 -20.00 3.06 9.04
C MET A 483 -21.39 3.68 9.30
N PRO A 484 -22.48 2.92 9.18
CA PRO A 484 -23.85 3.45 9.35
C PRO A 484 -24.09 3.99 10.75
N TRP A 485 -23.36 3.50 11.72
CA TRP A 485 -23.38 3.87 13.13
C TRP A 485 -22.48 5.08 13.49
N LYS A 486 -21.77 5.67 12.55
CA LYS A 486 -20.82 6.80 12.79
C LYS A 486 -21.39 7.89 13.67
N ALA A 487 -22.65 8.25 13.47
CA ALA A 487 -23.32 9.29 14.25
C ALA A 487 -23.53 8.93 15.75
N LYS A 488 -23.46 7.65 16.10
CA LYS A 488 -23.69 7.15 17.46
C LYS A 488 -22.41 6.98 18.28
N VAL A 489 -21.24 6.96 17.63
CA VAL A 489 -19.93 6.69 18.25
C VAL A 489 -19.22 7.99 18.59
N ALA A 490 -18.62 8.10 19.78
CA ALA A 490 -17.94 9.31 20.21
C ALA A 490 -16.57 9.50 19.55
N GLY A 491 -15.75 8.46 19.55
CA GLY A 491 -14.41 8.46 18.92
C GLY A 491 -14.27 7.38 17.88
N ILE A 492 -13.63 7.71 16.75
CA ILE A 492 -13.30 6.74 15.68
C ILE A 492 -11.85 6.94 15.29
N VAL A 493 -11.08 5.85 15.29
CA VAL A 493 -9.67 5.80 14.93
C VAL A 493 -9.47 4.76 13.82
N GLN A 494 -8.73 5.11 12.78
CA GLN A 494 -8.23 4.14 11.80
C GLN A 494 -6.86 3.67 12.26
N GLY A 495 -6.79 2.42 12.69
CA GLY A 495 -5.61 1.79 13.27
C GLY A 495 -4.75 1.02 12.27
N TRP A 496 -5.25 0.72 11.07
CA TRP A 496 -4.56 -0.04 10.02
C TRP A 496 -4.09 -1.44 10.47
N PHE A 497 -3.26 -2.09 9.65
CA PHE A 497 -2.37 -3.20 10.04
C PHE A 497 -0.99 -2.60 10.29
N ILE A 498 -0.58 -2.46 11.54
CA ILE A 498 0.58 -1.63 11.91
C ILE A 498 1.77 -2.41 12.47
N GLY A 499 1.79 -3.71 12.25
CA GLY A 499 2.97 -4.52 12.47
C GLY A 499 3.25 -4.89 13.92
N SER A 500 4.52 -5.18 14.20
CA SER A 500 4.99 -5.73 15.47
C SER A 500 4.66 -4.88 16.70
N GLU A 501 4.66 -3.57 16.57
CA GLU A 501 4.46 -2.60 17.66
C GLU A 501 3.01 -2.07 17.73
N SER A 502 2.06 -2.83 17.18
CA SER A 502 0.65 -2.44 17.09
C SER A 502 0.06 -1.98 18.44
N GLY A 503 0.25 -2.77 19.47
CA GLY A 503 -0.29 -2.45 20.80
C GLY A 503 0.34 -1.19 21.41
N GLU A 504 1.65 -1.02 21.28
CA GLU A 504 2.37 0.14 21.79
C GLU A 504 1.96 1.43 21.07
N ALA A 505 1.87 1.42 19.73
CA ALA A 505 1.49 2.58 18.94
C ALA A 505 0.03 2.99 19.21
N LEU A 506 -0.91 2.02 19.24
CA LEU A 506 -2.31 2.32 19.54
C LEU A 506 -2.51 2.81 20.96
N ALA A 507 -1.84 2.21 21.94
CA ALA A 507 -1.91 2.69 23.33
C ALA A 507 -1.37 4.13 23.45
N SER A 508 -0.26 4.44 22.77
CA SER A 508 0.34 5.78 22.75
C SER A 508 -0.63 6.83 22.18
N ILE A 509 -1.28 6.52 21.07
CA ILE A 509 -2.29 7.41 20.47
C ILE A 509 -3.51 7.56 21.37
N LEU A 510 -4.07 6.46 21.86
CA LEU A 510 -5.32 6.50 22.66
C LEU A 510 -5.16 7.18 24.01
N THR A 511 -3.97 7.15 24.60
CA THR A 511 -3.65 7.83 25.87
C THR A 511 -3.12 9.27 25.69
N GLY A 512 -2.75 9.63 24.45
CA GLY A 512 -2.21 10.94 24.13
C GLY A 512 -0.73 11.10 24.45
N ASP A 513 0.01 10.02 24.63
CA ASP A 513 1.48 10.03 24.70
C ASP A 513 2.04 10.47 23.34
N ALA A 514 1.41 10.03 22.25
CA ALA A 514 1.59 10.59 20.91
C ALA A 514 0.31 11.31 20.46
N ASN A 515 0.48 12.42 19.76
CA ASN A 515 -0.63 13.18 19.18
C ASN A 515 -0.87 12.66 17.75
N PRO A 516 -2.08 12.16 17.40
CA PRO A 516 -2.36 11.67 16.06
C PRO A 516 -2.11 12.76 15.00
N SER A 517 -1.47 12.39 13.91
CA SER A 517 -1.12 13.27 12.80
C SER A 517 -1.32 12.64 11.43
N GLY A 518 -1.78 11.41 11.39
CA GLY A 518 -2.07 10.70 10.15
C GLY A 518 -3.22 11.34 9.38
N LYS A 519 -3.20 11.18 8.06
CA LYS A 519 -4.21 11.66 7.11
C LYS A 519 -4.62 10.53 6.18
N LEU A 520 -5.91 10.39 5.87
CA LEU A 520 -6.41 9.34 4.99
C LEU A 520 -5.76 9.42 3.60
N PRO A 521 -5.20 8.31 3.08
CA PRO A 521 -4.65 8.24 1.73
C PRO A 521 -5.72 7.89 0.68
N PHE A 522 -6.97 7.79 1.06
CA PHE A 522 -8.11 7.54 0.19
C PHE A 522 -9.38 8.19 0.73
N THR A 523 -10.37 8.38 -0.14
CA THR A 523 -11.70 8.86 0.19
C THR A 523 -12.51 7.73 0.82
N TRP A 524 -13.08 7.97 1.98
CA TRP A 524 -13.93 7.02 2.69
C TRP A 524 -15.39 7.26 2.31
N VAL A 525 -15.91 6.47 1.37
CA VAL A 525 -17.28 6.61 0.86
C VAL A 525 -18.34 6.03 1.82
N ASN A 526 -19.59 6.46 1.69
CA ASN A 526 -20.67 5.91 2.50
C ASN A 526 -21.14 4.54 1.96
N SER A 527 -21.06 4.34 0.66
CA SER A 527 -21.42 3.09 -0.02
C SER A 527 -20.60 2.88 -1.28
N LEU A 528 -20.55 1.65 -1.79
CA LEU A 528 -19.85 1.32 -3.04
C LEU A 528 -20.34 2.14 -4.24
N LYS A 529 -21.64 2.44 -4.31
CA LYS A 529 -22.24 3.25 -5.39
C LYS A 529 -21.69 4.68 -5.49
N GLU A 530 -20.93 5.11 -4.50
CA GLU A 530 -20.25 6.41 -4.48
C GLU A 530 -18.83 6.36 -5.06
N THR A 531 -18.41 5.22 -5.58
CA THR A 531 -17.13 5.07 -6.33
C THR A 531 -17.41 4.88 -7.81
N GLY A 532 -16.51 5.38 -8.67
CA GLY A 532 -16.71 5.35 -10.12
C GLY A 532 -16.93 3.93 -10.69
N ALA A 533 -16.08 2.98 -10.28
CA ALA A 533 -16.17 1.60 -10.73
C ALA A 533 -17.54 0.93 -10.46
N HIS A 534 -18.11 1.18 -9.29
CA HIS A 534 -19.39 0.61 -8.89
C HIS A 534 -20.60 1.43 -9.37
N ALA A 535 -20.48 2.76 -9.40
CA ALA A 535 -21.53 3.64 -9.93
C ALA A 535 -21.79 3.38 -11.42
N LEU A 536 -20.74 3.08 -12.17
CA LEU A 536 -20.80 2.82 -13.61
C LEU A 536 -20.98 1.32 -13.95
N ASN A 537 -21.09 0.46 -12.94
CA ASN A 537 -21.23 -1.01 -13.07
C ASN A 537 -20.10 -1.63 -13.92
N THR A 538 -18.87 -1.20 -13.74
CA THR A 538 -17.72 -1.70 -14.51
C THR A 538 -16.89 -2.72 -13.74
N TYR A 539 -17.04 -2.81 -12.43
CA TYR A 539 -16.41 -3.82 -11.57
C TYR A 539 -17.34 -5.02 -11.37
N PRO A 540 -16.87 -6.28 -11.43
CA PRO A 540 -15.51 -6.73 -11.79
C PRO A 540 -15.30 -6.89 -13.30
N GLY A 541 -16.21 -6.41 -14.14
CA GLY A 541 -16.15 -6.50 -15.59
C GLY A 541 -17.18 -7.43 -16.21
N THR A 542 -17.00 -7.72 -17.50
CA THR A 542 -17.92 -8.55 -18.29
C THR A 542 -17.17 -9.70 -18.97
N TRP A 543 -17.60 -10.93 -18.73
CA TRP A 543 -17.01 -12.11 -19.37
C TRP A 543 -17.30 -12.14 -20.87
N ARG A 544 -16.28 -12.48 -21.67
CA ARG A 544 -16.41 -12.59 -23.12
C ARG A 544 -17.21 -13.80 -23.58
N GLN A 545 -17.19 -14.87 -22.78
CA GLN A 545 -17.87 -16.13 -23.07
C GLN A 545 -18.76 -16.56 -21.91
N GLU A 546 -19.81 -17.31 -22.21
CA GLU A 546 -20.63 -17.95 -21.19
C GLU A 546 -19.82 -18.91 -20.30
N GLY A 547 -20.27 -19.14 -19.08
CA GLY A 547 -19.59 -19.99 -18.11
C GLY A 547 -18.58 -19.26 -17.24
N GLY A 548 -18.30 -17.98 -17.51
CA GLY A 548 -17.47 -17.14 -16.63
C GLY A 548 -16.09 -17.72 -16.37
N ALA A 549 -15.62 -17.65 -15.13
CA ALA A 549 -14.29 -18.13 -14.71
C ALA A 549 -14.07 -19.65 -14.92
N SER A 550 -15.13 -20.44 -15.00
CA SER A 550 -15.03 -21.89 -15.20
C SER A 550 -14.69 -22.29 -16.65
N THR A 551 -14.83 -21.37 -17.59
CA THR A 551 -14.47 -21.62 -19.00
C THR A 551 -12.98 -21.37 -19.19
N LYS A 552 -12.22 -22.43 -19.52
CA LYS A 552 -10.76 -22.35 -19.71
C LYS A 552 -10.39 -21.28 -20.75
N GLY A 553 -9.49 -20.38 -20.38
CA GLY A 553 -9.00 -19.32 -21.25
C GLY A 553 -10.01 -18.19 -21.49
N ASN A 554 -11.14 -18.15 -20.76
CA ASN A 554 -12.08 -17.04 -20.85
C ASN A 554 -11.46 -15.78 -20.22
N ILE A 555 -11.76 -14.64 -20.82
CA ILE A 555 -11.28 -13.31 -20.39
C ILE A 555 -12.46 -12.50 -19.90
N ILE A 556 -12.25 -11.74 -18.85
CA ILE A 556 -13.17 -10.72 -18.34
C ILE A 556 -12.63 -9.35 -18.74
N ASP A 557 -13.41 -8.58 -19.48
CA ASP A 557 -13.08 -7.20 -19.83
C ASP A 557 -13.57 -6.26 -18.73
N GLU A 558 -12.65 -5.57 -18.08
CA GLU A 558 -12.94 -4.56 -17.11
C GLU A 558 -12.61 -3.16 -17.67
N GLU A 559 -13.64 -2.38 -17.92
CA GLU A 559 -13.50 -1.04 -18.47
C GLU A 559 -13.44 0.01 -17.35
N TYR A 560 -12.36 0.78 -17.29
CA TYR A 560 -12.21 1.88 -16.34
C TYR A 560 -12.90 3.14 -16.87
N LYS A 561 -14.26 3.09 -16.95
CA LYS A 561 -15.10 4.17 -17.51
C LYS A 561 -15.04 5.46 -16.74
N GLU A 562 -14.73 5.41 -15.46
CA GLU A 562 -14.50 6.59 -14.64
C GLU A 562 -13.30 7.41 -15.10
N GLY A 563 -12.41 6.82 -15.90
CA GLY A 563 -11.24 7.49 -16.46
C GLY A 563 -10.33 8.06 -15.38
N ILE A 564 -10.08 9.37 -15.43
CA ILE A 564 -9.25 10.06 -14.44
C ILE A 564 -9.93 10.31 -13.09
N TYR A 565 -11.22 9.98 -12.99
CA TYR A 565 -12.04 10.28 -11.81
C TYR A 565 -12.02 9.13 -10.80
N VAL A 566 -10.90 8.95 -10.10
CA VAL A 566 -10.74 7.99 -9.02
C VAL A 566 -10.72 8.74 -7.68
N GLY A 567 -11.33 8.15 -6.64
CA GLY A 567 -11.33 8.69 -5.29
C GLY A 567 -12.00 10.05 -5.17
N TYR A 568 -11.32 11.02 -4.55
CA TYR A 568 -11.89 12.38 -4.35
C TYR A 568 -12.23 13.09 -5.65
N ARG A 569 -11.54 12.76 -6.76
CA ARG A 569 -11.85 13.32 -8.09
C ARG A 569 -13.26 12.94 -8.53
N TRP A 570 -13.69 11.71 -8.23
CA TRP A 570 -15.03 11.21 -8.50
C TRP A 570 -16.06 11.85 -7.59
N THR A 571 -15.82 11.85 -6.28
CA THR A 571 -16.78 12.43 -5.32
C THR A 571 -16.97 13.93 -5.53
N ASP A 572 -15.94 14.66 -5.94
CA ASP A 572 -16.05 16.07 -6.34
C ASP A 572 -16.92 16.25 -7.59
N LYS A 573 -16.66 15.44 -8.63
CA LYS A 573 -17.42 15.48 -9.90
C LYS A 573 -18.90 15.22 -9.67
N GLU A 574 -19.22 14.19 -8.91
CA GLU A 574 -20.59 13.78 -8.61
C GLU A 574 -21.21 14.55 -7.43
N ARG A 575 -20.48 15.46 -6.80
CA ARG A 575 -20.90 16.26 -5.63
C ARG A 575 -21.34 15.39 -4.44
N ILE A 576 -20.64 14.28 -4.23
CA ILE A 576 -20.87 13.35 -3.14
C ILE A 576 -20.11 13.84 -1.90
N LYS A 577 -20.81 13.88 -0.76
CA LYS A 577 -20.17 14.11 0.53
C LYS A 577 -19.75 12.77 1.13
N PRO A 578 -18.46 12.44 1.17
CA PRO A 578 -18.00 11.16 1.70
C PRO A 578 -18.16 11.06 3.22
N THR A 579 -18.02 9.86 3.76
CA THR A 579 -17.95 9.62 5.21
C THR A 579 -16.78 10.39 5.82
N PHE A 580 -15.58 10.29 5.16
CA PHE A 580 -14.41 11.10 5.44
C PHE A 580 -13.68 11.40 4.12
N ALA A 581 -13.21 12.62 3.96
CA ALA A 581 -12.53 13.07 2.75
C ALA A 581 -11.10 12.52 2.65
N PHE A 582 -10.55 12.44 1.45
CA PHE A 582 -9.12 12.26 1.21
C PHE A 582 -8.32 13.33 1.97
N GLY A 583 -7.24 12.92 2.64
CA GLY A 583 -6.41 13.80 3.45
C GLY A 583 -7.00 14.18 4.81
N HIS A 584 -8.19 13.65 5.18
CA HIS A 584 -8.80 13.89 6.50
C HIS A 584 -8.03 13.20 7.62
N GLY A 585 -7.88 13.88 8.73
CA GLY A 585 -7.33 13.38 9.99
C GLY A 585 -7.28 14.49 11.02
N LEU A 586 -7.70 14.18 12.23
CA LEU A 586 -7.77 15.11 13.37
C LEU A 586 -6.52 15.03 14.25
N SER A 587 -6.37 16.01 15.12
CA SER A 587 -5.31 16.09 16.14
C SER A 587 -5.92 16.39 17.50
N TYR A 588 -5.19 16.10 18.57
CA TYR A 588 -5.54 16.54 19.94
C TYR A 588 -5.20 18.01 20.19
N THR A 589 -4.65 18.71 19.22
CA THR A 589 -4.42 20.16 19.23
C THR A 589 -5.11 20.81 18.02
N GLN A 590 -5.08 22.13 17.93
CA GLN A 590 -5.65 22.88 16.83
C GLN A 590 -4.56 23.61 16.06
N PHE A 591 -4.74 23.70 14.73
CA PHE A 591 -3.86 24.44 13.86
C PHE A 591 -4.62 25.49 13.08
N ALA A 592 -4.02 26.65 12.90
CA ALA A 592 -4.48 27.68 11.98
C ALA A 592 -3.54 27.73 10.78
N ILE A 593 -4.10 27.54 9.59
CA ILE A 593 -3.40 27.73 8.30
C ILE A 593 -3.88 29.06 7.71
N SER A 594 -2.98 29.99 7.47
CA SER A 594 -3.32 31.36 7.07
C SER A 594 -2.28 31.99 6.15
N ASN A 595 -2.54 33.19 5.67
CA ASN A 595 -1.60 34.05 4.93
C ASN A 595 -1.03 33.38 3.66
N LEU A 596 -1.90 32.77 2.85
CA LEU A 596 -1.48 32.20 1.56
C LEU A 596 -0.97 33.31 0.63
N ARG A 597 0.28 33.19 0.25
CA ARG A 597 0.95 34.08 -0.72
C ARG A 597 1.73 33.25 -1.74
N SER A 598 2.02 33.86 -2.87
CA SER A 598 2.91 33.31 -3.87
C SER A 598 4.08 34.26 -4.13
N ASP A 599 5.22 33.74 -4.50
CA ASP A 599 6.41 34.51 -4.85
C ASP A 599 6.20 35.33 -6.12
N LYS A 600 5.24 34.93 -6.96
CA LYS A 600 4.85 35.63 -8.21
C LYS A 600 3.39 35.34 -8.54
N VAL A 601 2.81 36.06 -9.48
CA VAL A 601 1.43 35.88 -9.94
C VAL A 601 1.33 35.18 -11.30
N GLN A 602 2.44 35.10 -12.01
CA GLN A 602 2.56 34.47 -13.34
C GLN A 602 3.78 33.55 -13.35
N MET A 603 3.66 32.41 -14.03
CA MET A 603 4.70 31.41 -14.19
C MET A 603 4.94 31.13 -15.68
N LYS A 604 6.20 31.09 -16.10
CA LYS A 604 6.59 30.65 -17.44
C LYS A 604 6.51 29.13 -17.57
N GLN A 605 6.42 28.63 -18.81
CA GLN A 605 6.43 27.18 -19.11
C GLN A 605 7.65 26.43 -18.55
N ASP A 606 8.79 27.07 -18.50
CA ASP A 606 10.05 26.54 -17.96
C ASP A 606 10.34 26.98 -16.50
N GLY A 607 9.38 27.67 -15.89
CA GLY A 607 9.51 28.25 -14.55
C GLY A 607 8.89 27.42 -13.44
N THR A 608 8.98 28.00 -12.24
CA THR A 608 8.33 27.49 -11.03
C THR A 608 7.57 28.60 -10.34
N ILE A 609 6.62 28.25 -9.49
CA ILE A 609 5.92 29.15 -8.58
C ILE A 609 5.90 28.54 -7.18
N THR A 610 6.15 29.36 -6.15
CA THR A 610 6.16 28.93 -4.76
C THR A 610 5.01 29.53 -4.00
N PHE A 611 4.20 28.68 -3.38
CA PHE A 611 3.13 29.08 -2.49
C PHE A 611 3.59 28.91 -1.05
N THR A 612 3.36 29.94 -0.23
CA THR A 612 3.75 29.94 1.18
C THR A 612 2.53 30.24 2.06
N VAL A 613 2.35 29.44 3.09
CA VAL A 613 1.34 29.67 4.14
C VAL A 613 2.00 29.70 5.50
N ASN A 614 1.36 30.40 6.45
CA ASN A 614 1.73 30.32 7.86
C ASN A 614 0.89 29.25 8.54
N VAL A 615 1.53 28.34 9.29
CA VAL A 615 0.88 27.34 10.12
C VAL A 615 1.21 27.61 11.57
N LYS A 616 0.19 27.77 12.39
CA LYS A 616 0.32 28.02 13.85
C LYS A 616 -0.41 26.95 14.64
N ASN A 617 0.26 26.39 15.64
CA ASN A 617 -0.41 25.56 16.64
C ASN A 617 -1.11 26.49 17.66
N THR A 618 -2.44 26.53 17.60
CA THR A 618 -3.27 27.38 18.46
C THR A 618 -3.77 26.66 19.72
N GLY A 619 -3.47 25.36 19.84
CA GLY A 619 -3.87 24.54 20.97
C GLY A 619 -2.80 24.45 22.05
N LYS A 620 -3.00 23.50 22.97
CA LYS A 620 -2.18 23.35 24.18
C LYS A 620 -1.22 22.17 24.16
N ARG A 621 -1.21 21.37 23.08
CA ARG A 621 -0.35 20.19 22.91
C ARG A 621 0.55 20.39 21.71
N ALA A 622 1.77 19.87 21.76
CA ALA A 622 2.59 19.71 20.58
C ALA A 622 1.92 18.74 19.59
N GLY A 623 2.11 18.97 18.31
CA GLY A 623 1.54 18.10 17.28
C GLY A 623 2.04 18.45 15.89
N ALA A 624 1.60 17.67 14.91
CA ALA A 624 1.91 17.90 13.52
C ALA A 624 0.65 18.11 12.69
N GLU A 625 0.75 18.99 11.69
CA GLU A 625 -0.29 19.21 10.68
C GLU A 625 0.32 19.02 9.29
N THR A 626 -0.50 18.53 8.36
CA THR A 626 -0.10 18.39 6.95
C THR A 626 -0.79 19.46 6.12
N VAL A 627 -0.01 20.40 5.62
CA VAL A 627 -0.47 21.38 4.62
C VAL A 627 -0.59 20.66 3.29
N GLN A 628 -1.74 20.78 2.63
CA GLN A 628 -2.06 20.18 1.34
C GLN A 628 -2.33 21.27 0.32
N LEU A 629 -1.64 21.20 -0.82
CA LEU A 629 -1.81 22.10 -1.96
C LEU A 629 -2.48 21.36 -3.11
N TYR A 630 -3.64 21.83 -3.49
CA TYR A 630 -4.37 21.36 -4.67
C TYR A 630 -4.38 22.44 -5.74
N ILE A 631 -4.40 22.03 -7.00
CA ILE A 631 -4.49 22.93 -8.15
C ILE A 631 -5.82 22.70 -8.87
N HIS A 632 -6.50 23.81 -9.15
CA HIS A 632 -7.68 23.90 -10.02
C HIS A 632 -7.32 24.60 -11.31
N ASP A 633 -7.60 23.99 -12.45
CA ASP A 633 -7.53 24.61 -13.76
C ASP A 633 -8.86 25.33 -14.05
N VAL A 634 -8.84 26.66 -14.15
CA VAL A 634 -10.06 27.46 -14.27
C VAL A 634 -10.75 27.26 -15.62
N LYS A 635 -9.95 27.01 -16.67
CA LYS A 635 -10.47 26.78 -18.03
C LYS A 635 -9.50 25.94 -18.85
N SER A 636 -9.81 24.65 -18.94
CA SER A 636 -9.04 23.69 -19.73
C SER A 636 -9.73 23.37 -21.07
N SER A 637 -8.95 22.97 -22.07
CA SER A 637 -9.45 22.45 -23.35
C SER A 637 -10.03 21.03 -23.24
N VAL A 638 -9.73 20.33 -22.13
CA VAL A 638 -10.20 18.98 -21.82
C VAL A 638 -10.91 18.97 -20.47
N ASP A 639 -11.74 17.96 -20.24
CA ASP A 639 -12.36 17.76 -18.92
C ASP A 639 -11.27 17.48 -17.86
N ARG A 640 -11.29 18.22 -16.75
CA ARG A 640 -10.32 18.08 -15.65
C ARG A 640 -11.03 17.98 -14.30
N PRO A 641 -10.42 17.29 -13.32
CA PRO A 641 -10.92 17.29 -11.95
C PRO A 641 -11.02 18.72 -11.39
N GLN A 642 -12.00 18.94 -10.51
CA GLN A 642 -12.17 20.24 -9.85
C GLN A 642 -10.93 20.67 -9.08
N LYS A 643 -10.14 19.71 -8.60
CA LYS A 643 -8.86 19.93 -7.95
C LYS A 643 -8.01 18.65 -8.00
N GLU A 644 -6.72 18.82 -7.95
CA GLU A 644 -5.75 17.72 -7.90
C GLU A 644 -4.65 18.04 -6.91
N LEU A 645 -4.30 17.10 -6.03
CA LEU A 645 -3.17 17.24 -5.12
C LEU A 645 -1.87 17.39 -5.92
N LYS A 646 -1.11 18.45 -5.66
CA LYS A 646 0.16 18.73 -6.33
C LYS A 646 1.29 19.11 -5.38
N GLY A 647 1.01 19.14 -4.08
CA GLY A 647 2.03 19.36 -3.07
C GLY A 647 1.49 19.14 -1.67
N PHE A 648 2.36 18.74 -0.78
CA PHE A 648 2.07 18.68 0.65
C PHE A 648 3.35 18.79 1.48
N GLN A 649 3.19 19.22 2.73
CA GLN A 649 4.28 19.22 3.70
C GLN A 649 3.72 19.07 5.11
N LYS A 650 4.28 18.10 5.85
CA LYS A 650 3.99 17.90 7.27
C LYS A 650 4.90 18.79 8.12
N VAL A 651 4.33 19.46 9.14
CA VAL A 651 5.04 20.37 10.02
C VAL A 651 4.74 20.05 11.48
N TYR A 652 5.79 19.97 12.31
CA TYR A 652 5.70 19.73 13.75
C TYR A 652 5.82 21.07 14.49
N LEU A 653 4.88 21.36 15.41
CA LEU A 653 4.79 22.62 16.12
C LEU A 653 4.52 22.41 17.60
N GLN A 654 5.25 23.14 18.43
CA GLN A 654 4.95 23.29 19.86
C GLN A 654 3.70 24.19 20.07
N PRO A 655 3.04 24.14 21.23
CA PRO A 655 1.95 25.06 21.55
C PRO A 655 2.36 26.52 21.32
N GLY A 656 1.56 27.27 20.55
CA GLY A 656 1.84 28.66 20.19
C GLY A 656 2.88 28.88 19.09
N GLU A 657 3.64 27.84 18.70
CA GLU A 657 4.64 27.94 17.65
C GLU A 657 3.98 28.15 16.29
N SER A 658 4.67 28.90 15.42
CA SER A 658 4.25 29.24 14.07
C SER A 658 5.40 29.10 13.10
N LYS A 659 5.15 28.49 11.94
CA LYS A 659 6.13 28.33 10.84
C LYS A 659 5.51 28.66 9.50
N ASP A 660 6.31 29.24 8.63
CA ASP A 660 5.98 29.37 7.22
C ASP A 660 6.34 28.08 6.47
N ILE A 661 5.39 27.58 5.71
CA ILE A 661 5.53 26.39 4.88
C ILE A 661 5.44 26.80 3.43
N SER A 662 6.45 26.41 2.65
CA SER A 662 6.56 26.75 1.23
C SER A 662 6.51 25.51 0.36
N ILE A 663 5.63 25.50 -0.63
CA ILE A 663 5.47 24.41 -1.61
C ILE A 663 5.69 24.99 -3.00
N THR A 664 6.68 24.47 -3.71
CA THR A 664 7.03 24.90 -5.08
C THR A 664 6.49 23.91 -6.08
N ILE A 665 5.84 24.41 -7.13
CA ILE A 665 5.37 23.62 -8.26
C ILE A 665 5.98 24.13 -9.57
N SER A 666 6.03 23.24 -10.55
CA SER A 666 6.43 23.50 -11.94
C SER A 666 5.26 23.21 -12.89
N LYS A 667 5.49 23.32 -14.20
CA LYS A 667 4.45 23.03 -15.19
C LYS A 667 3.91 21.59 -15.11
N GLU A 668 4.69 20.63 -14.63
CA GLU A 668 4.27 19.25 -14.48
C GLU A 668 3.03 19.15 -13.57
N ALA A 669 2.94 20.00 -12.56
CA ALA A 669 1.77 20.06 -11.67
C ALA A 669 0.50 20.58 -12.38
N LEU A 670 0.66 21.30 -13.49
CA LEU A 670 -0.43 21.92 -14.28
C LEU A 670 -0.78 21.08 -15.50
N SER A 671 0.02 20.05 -15.81
CA SER A 671 -0.10 19.26 -17.04
C SER A 671 -1.19 18.21 -16.95
N PHE A 672 -1.76 17.87 -18.09
CA PHE A 672 -2.55 16.69 -18.36
C PHE A 672 -1.92 15.89 -19.51
N TYR A 673 -2.30 14.63 -19.67
CA TYR A 673 -1.85 13.81 -20.79
C TYR A 673 -2.77 14.02 -21.99
N ASP A 674 -2.23 14.57 -23.05
CA ASP A 674 -2.96 14.80 -24.30
C ASP A 674 -2.85 13.56 -25.20
N GLU A 675 -3.98 12.86 -25.37
CA GLU A 675 -4.05 11.61 -26.16
C GLU A 675 -3.76 11.84 -27.64
N ALA A 676 -4.12 13.03 -28.17
CA ALA A 676 -3.91 13.34 -29.58
C ALA A 676 -2.43 13.48 -29.94
N SER A 677 -1.62 14.05 -29.06
CA SER A 677 -0.17 14.19 -29.25
C SER A 677 0.64 13.09 -28.52
N SER A 678 -0.03 12.21 -27.75
CA SER A 678 0.60 11.20 -26.89
C SER A 678 1.69 11.78 -25.98
N SER A 679 1.41 12.94 -25.39
CA SER A 679 2.40 13.69 -24.58
C SER A 679 1.75 14.51 -23.47
N TRP A 680 2.56 14.88 -22.46
CA TRP A 680 2.13 15.79 -21.40
C TRP A 680 2.07 17.23 -21.89
N LYS A 681 0.98 17.92 -21.59
CA LYS A 681 0.70 19.28 -22.02
C LYS A 681 0.24 20.14 -20.84
N ALA A 682 0.87 21.29 -20.67
CA ALA A 682 0.38 22.38 -19.82
C ALA A 682 -0.12 23.52 -20.70
N GLU A 683 -1.38 23.91 -20.55
CA GLU A 683 -1.98 24.97 -21.31
C GLU A 683 -1.75 26.33 -20.62
N ALA A 684 -1.42 27.35 -21.38
CA ALA A 684 -1.40 28.71 -20.86
C ALA A 684 -2.81 29.14 -20.42
N GLY A 685 -2.91 29.75 -19.25
CA GLY A 685 -4.21 30.12 -18.69
C GLY A 685 -4.17 30.37 -17.18
N LYS A 686 -5.37 30.56 -16.63
CA LYS A 686 -5.57 30.84 -15.20
C LYS A 686 -5.74 29.55 -14.39
N PHE A 687 -5.05 29.48 -13.28
CA PHE A 687 -5.11 28.43 -12.31
C PHE A 687 -5.38 28.98 -10.91
N GLU A 688 -5.85 28.13 -10.03
CA GLU A 688 -6.04 28.43 -8.62
C GLU A 688 -5.32 27.41 -7.74
N ALA A 689 -4.48 27.91 -6.85
CA ALA A 689 -3.92 27.12 -5.75
C ALA A 689 -4.90 27.11 -4.58
N LEU A 690 -5.32 25.94 -4.17
CA LEU A 690 -6.23 25.71 -3.06
C LEU A 690 -5.44 25.06 -1.92
N VAL A 691 -5.44 25.65 -0.73
CA VAL A 691 -4.63 25.16 0.39
C VAL A 691 -5.48 24.93 1.63
N GLY A 692 -5.20 23.80 2.30
CA GLY A 692 -5.84 23.40 3.53
C GLY A 692 -5.19 22.15 4.12
N ASN A 693 -5.97 21.34 4.83
CA ASN A 693 -5.50 20.15 5.52
C ASN A 693 -6.33 18.87 5.22
N ALA A 694 -7.28 18.97 4.30
CA ALA A 694 -8.05 17.86 3.74
C ALA A 694 -8.69 18.30 2.43
N ALA A 695 -9.07 17.37 1.57
CA ALA A 695 -9.68 17.67 0.26
C ALA A 695 -11.01 18.43 0.37
N ASP A 696 -11.72 18.28 1.46
CA ASP A 696 -12.97 19.02 1.77
C ASP A 696 -12.76 20.22 2.71
N ASN A 697 -11.53 20.55 3.09
CA ASN A 697 -11.19 21.67 3.97
C ASN A 697 -10.07 22.55 3.40
N LEU A 698 -10.33 23.15 2.24
CA LEU A 698 -9.43 24.03 1.49
C LEU A 698 -9.93 25.48 1.61
N LYS A 699 -9.58 26.15 2.69
CA LYS A 699 -10.09 27.50 3.03
C LYS A 699 -9.33 28.63 2.37
N LEU A 700 -8.13 28.37 1.88
CA LEU A 700 -7.27 29.39 1.28
C LEU A 700 -7.18 29.17 -0.23
N LYS A 701 -7.21 30.27 -0.99
CA LYS A 701 -7.20 30.26 -2.44
C LYS A 701 -6.33 31.38 -2.98
N LYS A 702 -5.49 31.05 -3.98
CA LYS A 702 -4.65 32.03 -4.66
C LYS A 702 -4.67 31.78 -6.16
N ALA A 703 -5.12 32.77 -6.93
CA ALA A 703 -5.06 32.72 -8.38
C ALA A 703 -3.66 33.03 -8.90
N PHE A 704 -3.27 32.37 -9.98
CA PHE A 704 -2.04 32.60 -10.72
C PHE A 704 -2.25 32.23 -12.20
N GLU A 705 -1.26 32.51 -13.05
CA GLU A 705 -1.36 32.30 -14.49
C GLU A 705 -0.11 31.62 -15.04
N LEU A 706 -0.29 30.66 -15.95
CA LEU A 706 0.77 30.06 -16.77
C LEU A 706 0.78 30.78 -18.14
N PHE A 707 1.96 31.19 -18.64
CA PHE A 707 2.11 31.87 -19.95
C PHE A 707 3.33 31.39 -20.74
#